data_484633327d961644aa1f026560d3688b
#
_entry.id   484633327d961644aa1f026560d3688b
#
_cell.length_a   1.000
_cell.length_b   1.000
_cell.length_c   1.000
_cell.angle_alpha   90.00
_cell.angle_beta   90.00
_cell.angle_gamma   90.00
#
_symmetry.space_group_name_H-M   'P 1'
#
loop_
_entity.id
_entity.type
_entity.pdbx_description
1 polymer ?
#
loop_
_entity_poly.entity_id
_entity_poly.type
_entity_poly.pdbx_seq_one_letter_code
_entity_poly.pdbx_strand_id
1 'polypeptide(L)'
;MPTCHNTLSPKPCACVNAHWRALNYLPVEQIYRPDSPLFKRPLALADITRMLLGHRRMVPRQNFICVNPNRVINKHNLDMIGTCGPGRGGQAVVARAYLKRTHSEACLGISRDRAGLQKLFRQFLFSGGIASRASPEDPGSVRQGGELGYSLVPSFDAVFENPNLVVACVIGDGEAETGLPPTAWRCNRFPDPVTDGAVRPVPPLNSHKMANPTVLARITREEPAQLLRGRGWTPLLVKGHQPAWLREALATVRDTAVEQIRAAQKEARATGQVVRPHWSMLVLDLLRGWTGSKEAESFQTGGAQRAHQVPLKLLRDLHPPDFRDCACEVLEPAAPGIGDPPVLTPLPRDLATFGDEQRNVCVFGANLALSDSLNALFEMTDPQEDAANNPNDRCLAPTGRVMEMPGEPQREAWLEGYLPTGRHAIFNSHEAFICIIDPMFNQHPKGLMVAAAVPWRGNIASLNCLLASQVWRQDHNGFSHQEPGFVAHVVIKKADPVRVCLPPGANCLLSVMEHCQHSQLCVNVVIVGKHPAPQTLAAVSTVREHLPEIRIRVVNLVGLMRLQPETEHPHGLQDRNFHKTFNRNKSVIFSFYGCPWVIHRLVYRRFKHHNVDACGDKEDGTLTPPFDMAVLKKLDRFHLVTNVIDRPLQTDDKGLALKRRLKEKRMEPRQYIRLLGQDTPEICKCAGHPRPETT
;
A
#
# COMPACT_ATOMS: atom_id res chain seq x y z
N MET A 1 -5.02 37.59 12.27
CA MET A 1 -6.26 36.79 12.09
C MET A 1 -7.15 37.56 11.14
N PRO A 2 -7.68 36.98 10.06
CA PRO A 2 -8.64 37.71 9.22
C PRO A 2 -9.88 37.96 10.06
N THR A 3 -10.32 39.20 10.10
CA THR A 3 -11.62 39.59 10.68
C THR A 3 -12.71 38.90 9.87
N CYS A 4 -13.44 38.00 10.50
CA CYS A 4 -14.62 37.34 9.90
C CYS A 4 -15.71 38.39 9.67
N HIS A 5 -15.78 38.93 8.46
CA HIS A 5 -16.99 39.54 7.99
C HIS A 5 -18.00 38.46 7.62
N ASN A 6 -19.26 38.61 7.96
CA ASN A 6 -20.39 37.70 7.64
C ASN A 6 -20.51 37.50 6.11
N THR A 7 -19.66 36.63 5.57
CA THR A 7 -19.60 36.33 4.11
C THR A 7 -20.67 35.33 3.67
N LEU A 8 -21.33 34.65 4.62
CA LEU A 8 -22.40 33.70 4.35
C LEU A 8 -23.71 34.16 4.99
N SER A 9 -24.74 34.34 4.20
CA SER A 9 -26.10 34.51 4.73
C SER A 9 -26.58 33.18 5.37
N PRO A 10 -27.52 33.18 6.32
CA PRO A 10 -27.92 32.01 7.09
C PRO A 10 -28.41 30.82 6.25
N LYS A 11 -29.13 31.09 5.16
CA LYS A 11 -29.72 30.05 4.29
C LYS A 11 -28.67 29.24 3.51
N PRO A 12 -27.70 29.84 2.81
CA PRO A 12 -26.57 29.11 2.21
C PRO A 12 -25.73 28.34 3.22
N CYS A 13 -25.52 28.90 4.43
CA CYS A 13 -24.77 28.21 5.47
C CYS A 13 -25.46 26.92 5.93
N ALA A 14 -26.78 26.94 6.09
CA ALA A 14 -27.57 25.74 6.44
C ALA A 14 -27.54 24.68 5.36
N CYS A 15 -27.66 25.05 4.10
CA CYS A 15 -27.56 24.12 2.95
C CYS A 15 -26.18 23.44 2.85
N VAL A 16 -25.10 24.20 2.98
CA VAL A 16 -23.72 23.67 2.98
C VAL A 16 -23.52 22.71 4.15
N ASN A 17 -24.07 23.01 5.32
CA ASN A 17 -24.01 22.14 6.49
C ASN A 17 -24.77 20.82 6.28
N ALA A 18 -25.99 20.89 5.75
CA ALA A 18 -26.78 19.70 5.47
C ALA A 18 -26.09 18.80 4.44
N HIS A 19 -25.54 19.38 3.38
CA HIS A 19 -24.80 18.64 2.37
C HIS A 19 -23.54 17.97 2.94
N TRP A 20 -22.76 18.69 3.75
CA TRP A 20 -21.58 18.14 4.41
C TRP A 20 -21.92 16.99 5.38
N ARG A 21 -23.01 17.11 6.13
CA ARG A 21 -23.48 16.02 7.01
C ARG A 21 -23.88 14.79 6.21
N ALA A 22 -24.59 14.96 5.10
CA ALA A 22 -24.94 13.85 4.21
C ALA A 22 -23.69 13.17 3.60
N LEU A 23 -22.72 13.96 3.17
CA LEU A 23 -21.42 13.45 2.68
C LEU A 23 -20.62 12.69 3.73
N ASN A 24 -20.76 13.03 5.01
CA ASN A 24 -20.09 12.29 6.09
C ASN A 24 -20.85 11.02 6.46
N TYR A 25 -22.18 11.03 6.35
CA TYR A 25 -23.02 9.89 6.64
C TYR A 25 -22.74 8.71 5.69
N LEU A 26 -22.72 8.94 4.38
CA LEU A 26 -22.56 7.88 3.38
C LEU A 26 -21.28 7.05 3.57
N PRO A 27 -20.08 7.62 3.68
CA PRO A 27 -18.85 6.85 3.92
C PRO A 27 -18.83 6.11 5.25
N VAL A 28 -19.44 6.65 6.28
CA VAL A 28 -19.53 5.98 7.59
C VAL A 28 -20.36 4.71 7.47
N GLU A 29 -21.50 4.76 6.78
CA GLU A 29 -22.32 3.58 6.54
C GLU A 29 -21.60 2.54 5.66
N GLN A 30 -20.92 2.97 4.61
CA GLN A 30 -20.11 2.08 3.77
C GLN A 30 -19.04 1.36 4.57
N ILE A 31 -18.32 2.05 5.46
CA ILE A 31 -17.20 1.48 6.23
C ILE A 31 -17.69 0.57 7.36
N TYR A 32 -18.80 0.90 8.01
CA TYR A 32 -19.18 0.25 9.26
C TYR A 32 -20.45 -0.58 9.16
N ARG A 33 -21.40 -0.23 8.28
CA ARG A 33 -22.78 -0.71 8.38
C ARG A 33 -23.48 -0.88 7.03
N PRO A 34 -22.99 -1.77 6.16
CA PRO A 34 -23.53 -1.91 4.81
C PRO A 34 -25.00 -2.32 4.75
N ASP A 35 -25.55 -2.90 5.82
CA ASP A 35 -26.88 -3.50 5.81
C ASP A 35 -27.98 -2.66 6.49
N SER A 36 -27.63 -1.59 7.19
CA SER A 36 -28.61 -0.79 7.96
C SER A 36 -28.67 0.69 7.55
N PRO A 37 -29.09 1.01 6.33
CA PRO A 37 -29.26 2.41 5.94
C PRO A 37 -30.37 3.10 6.71
N LEU A 38 -30.15 4.37 7.06
CA LEU A 38 -31.14 5.28 7.66
C LEU A 38 -31.53 5.03 9.13
N PHE A 39 -30.76 4.31 9.93
CA PHE A 39 -30.94 4.15 11.39
C PHE A 39 -32.38 3.86 11.86
N LYS A 40 -33.12 3.01 11.14
CA LYS A 40 -34.54 2.74 11.46
C LYS A 40 -34.77 1.79 12.65
N ARG A 41 -33.71 1.20 13.19
CA ARG A 41 -33.72 0.36 14.40
C ARG A 41 -32.47 0.63 15.25
N PRO A 42 -32.49 0.32 16.55
CA PRO A 42 -31.31 0.37 17.40
C PRO A 42 -30.17 -0.47 16.82
N LEU A 43 -28.93 -0.02 17.04
CA LEU A 43 -27.71 -0.70 16.59
C LEU A 43 -27.42 -1.93 17.44
N ALA A 44 -27.04 -3.02 16.76
CA ALA A 44 -26.46 -4.19 17.39
C ALA A 44 -25.01 -4.40 16.89
N LEU A 45 -24.19 -5.10 17.65
CA LEU A 45 -22.82 -5.44 17.23
C LEU A 45 -22.77 -6.20 15.90
N ALA A 46 -23.78 -7.00 15.61
CA ALA A 46 -23.92 -7.72 14.35
C ALA A 46 -24.11 -6.80 13.12
N ASP A 47 -24.48 -5.54 13.33
CA ASP A 47 -24.62 -4.56 12.24
C ASP A 47 -23.28 -3.98 11.81
N ILE A 48 -22.21 -4.22 12.56
CA ILE A 48 -20.88 -3.69 12.27
C ILE A 48 -20.12 -4.72 11.44
N THR A 49 -19.62 -4.30 10.28
CA THR A 49 -18.77 -5.18 9.45
C THR A 49 -17.49 -5.58 10.19
N ARG A 50 -17.01 -6.80 9.91
CA ARG A 50 -15.73 -7.28 10.47
C ARG A 50 -14.52 -6.58 9.84
N MET A 51 -14.63 -6.09 8.62
CA MET A 51 -13.58 -5.37 7.91
C MET A 51 -13.74 -3.86 8.11
N LEU A 52 -13.01 -3.29 9.07
CA LEU A 52 -13.03 -1.85 9.37
C LEU A 52 -11.93 -1.12 8.57
N LEU A 53 -12.01 -1.18 7.25
CA LEU A 53 -11.03 -0.59 6.33
C LEU A 53 -11.54 0.76 5.81
N GLY A 54 -10.70 1.78 5.83
CA GLY A 54 -11.00 3.11 5.30
C GLY A 54 -10.50 4.25 6.20
N HIS A 55 -10.34 5.43 5.60
CA HIS A 55 -9.85 6.62 6.31
C HIS A 55 -10.99 7.41 6.99
N ARG A 56 -11.65 6.81 7.98
CA ARG A 56 -12.69 7.48 8.78
C ARG A 56 -12.30 8.89 9.22
N ARG A 57 -11.05 9.08 9.64
CA ARG A 57 -10.58 10.35 10.21
C ARG A 57 -10.30 11.42 9.15
N MET A 58 -10.04 11.04 7.90
CA MET A 58 -9.77 11.96 6.79
C MET A 58 -11.03 12.38 6.04
N VAL A 59 -12.01 11.49 5.92
CA VAL A 59 -13.24 11.70 5.14
C VAL A 59 -14.00 12.97 5.55
N PRO A 60 -14.25 13.28 6.83
CA PRO A 60 -14.97 14.50 7.22
C PRO A 60 -14.27 15.80 6.79
N ARG A 61 -12.93 15.82 6.82
CA ARG A 61 -12.13 16.96 6.38
C ARG A 61 -12.14 17.10 4.87
N GLN A 62 -11.90 15.98 4.17
CA GLN A 62 -11.96 15.94 2.72
C GLN A 62 -13.34 16.39 2.22
N ASN A 63 -14.41 15.90 2.83
CA ASN A 63 -15.77 16.34 2.51
C ASN A 63 -15.97 17.82 2.83
N PHE A 64 -15.46 18.31 3.96
CA PHE A 64 -15.54 19.73 4.33
C PHE A 64 -14.81 20.63 3.33
N ILE A 65 -13.60 20.23 2.92
CA ILE A 65 -12.86 20.93 1.89
C ILE A 65 -13.64 20.92 0.57
N CYS A 66 -14.26 19.83 0.20
CA CYS A 66 -14.89 19.63 -1.10
C CYS A 66 -16.31 20.20 -1.23
N VAL A 67 -17.03 20.40 -0.15
CA VAL A 67 -18.37 21.03 -0.20
C VAL A 67 -18.30 22.54 -0.42
N ASN A 68 -17.34 23.16 0.18
CA ASN A 68 -17.16 24.61 0.13
C ASN A 68 -16.79 25.21 -1.24
N PRO A 69 -16.08 24.53 -2.18
CA PRO A 69 -15.80 25.07 -3.53
C PRO A 69 -17.05 25.37 -4.35
N ASN A 70 -18.14 24.62 -4.19
CA ASN A 70 -19.35 24.82 -4.99
C ASN A 70 -19.85 26.28 -4.94
N ARG A 71 -19.74 26.94 -3.76
CA ARG A 71 -20.08 28.34 -3.62
C ARG A 71 -19.17 29.26 -4.46
N VAL A 72 -17.87 29.01 -4.39
CA VAL A 72 -16.87 29.81 -5.10
C VAL A 72 -16.96 29.58 -6.61
N ILE A 73 -17.17 28.33 -7.03
CA ILE A 73 -17.43 27.99 -8.43
C ILE A 73 -18.61 28.79 -8.97
N ASN A 74 -19.75 28.78 -8.26
CA ASN A 74 -20.95 29.50 -8.70
C ASN A 74 -20.76 31.01 -8.64
N LYS A 75 -20.12 31.55 -7.57
CA LYS A 75 -19.90 33.00 -7.41
C LYS A 75 -19.00 33.58 -8.51
N HIS A 76 -17.97 32.85 -8.88
CA HIS A 76 -16.93 33.32 -9.77
C HIS A 76 -16.98 32.67 -11.16
N ASN A 77 -17.97 31.84 -11.45
CA ASN A 77 -18.08 31.06 -12.69
C ASN A 77 -16.76 30.39 -13.08
N LEU A 78 -16.29 29.48 -12.21
CA LEU A 78 -14.98 28.82 -12.34
C LEU A 78 -15.12 27.44 -12.97
N ASP A 79 -14.22 27.11 -13.88
CA ASP A 79 -13.91 25.74 -14.23
C ASP A 79 -12.97 25.17 -13.18
N MET A 80 -13.40 24.13 -12.44
CA MET A 80 -12.63 23.61 -11.33
C MET A 80 -12.59 22.07 -11.28
N ILE A 81 -11.40 21.52 -11.13
CA ILE A 81 -11.15 20.12 -10.82
C ILE A 81 -10.64 19.98 -9.39
N GLY A 82 -11.04 18.90 -8.71
CA GLY A 82 -10.53 18.55 -7.39
C GLY A 82 -9.63 17.32 -7.43
N THR A 83 -8.38 17.46 -7.02
CA THR A 83 -7.46 16.33 -6.83
C THR A 83 -7.38 15.98 -5.35
N CYS A 84 -7.41 14.70 -5.02
CA CYS A 84 -7.37 14.22 -3.63
C CYS A 84 -6.19 13.28 -3.43
N GLY A 85 -5.14 13.76 -2.77
CA GLY A 85 -3.94 13.01 -2.44
C GLY A 85 -4.08 11.99 -1.30
N PRO A 86 -4.87 12.25 -0.22
CA PRO A 86 -5.03 11.27 0.84
C PRO A 86 -5.58 9.94 0.30
N GLY A 87 -4.72 8.90 0.30
CA GLY A 87 -4.90 7.66 -0.44
C GLY A 87 -6.26 6.97 -0.26
N ARG A 88 -6.71 6.71 0.97
CA ARG A 88 -7.98 5.98 1.23
C ARG A 88 -9.20 6.92 1.33
N GLY A 89 -9.32 7.86 0.40
CA GLY A 89 -10.42 8.84 0.33
C GLY A 89 -11.51 8.52 -0.71
N GLY A 90 -11.51 7.33 -1.31
CA GLY A 90 -12.45 6.92 -2.37
C GLY A 90 -13.91 7.08 -1.97
N GLN A 91 -14.27 6.70 -0.74
CA GLN A 91 -15.64 6.84 -0.23
C GLN A 91 -16.15 8.29 -0.28
N ALA A 92 -15.28 9.28 -0.05
CA ALA A 92 -15.68 10.68 -0.13
C ALA A 92 -15.95 11.11 -1.59
N VAL A 93 -15.26 10.54 -2.56
CA VAL A 93 -15.50 10.78 -4.00
C VAL A 93 -16.82 10.15 -4.41
N VAL A 94 -17.05 8.89 -4.07
CA VAL A 94 -18.28 8.15 -4.37
C VAL A 94 -19.51 8.80 -3.72
N ALA A 95 -19.40 9.17 -2.44
CA ALA A 95 -20.49 9.86 -1.74
C ALA A 95 -20.90 11.18 -2.44
N ARG A 96 -19.92 11.93 -2.95
CA ARG A 96 -20.19 13.15 -3.73
C ARG A 96 -20.86 12.85 -5.06
N ALA A 97 -20.38 11.87 -5.80
CA ALA A 97 -20.96 11.46 -7.06
C ALA A 97 -22.40 10.98 -6.87
N TYR A 98 -22.66 10.21 -5.81
CA TYR A 98 -24.02 9.76 -5.49
C TYR A 98 -24.97 10.92 -5.15
N LEU A 99 -24.57 11.84 -4.26
CA LEU A 99 -25.41 12.98 -3.91
C LEU A 99 -25.65 13.94 -5.08
N LYS A 100 -24.70 14.05 -6.00
CA LYS A 100 -24.80 14.83 -7.24
C LYS A 100 -25.57 14.12 -8.36
N ARG A 101 -26.05 12.90 -8.15
CA ARG A 101 -26.75 12.00 -9.11
C ARG A 101 -25.82 11.32 -10.12
N THR A 102 -24.63 11.81 -10.38
CA THR A 102 -23.68 11.26 -11.36
C THR A 102 -23.47 9.76 -11.20
N HIS A 103 -23.38 9.28 -9.95
CA HIS A 103 -23.22 7.85 -9.68
C HIS A 103 -24.43 7.03 -10.12
N SER A 104 -25.66 7.47 -9.82
CA SER A 104 -26.89 6.78 -10.21
C SER A 104 -27.19 6.88 -11.72
N GLU A 105 -26.71 7.93 -12.39
CA GLU A 105 -26.81 8.09 -13.83
C GLU A 105 -25.86 7.15 -14.57
N ALA A 106 -24.64 6.96 -14.05
CA ALA A 106 -23.65 6.05 -14.61
C ALA A 106 -23.92 4.58 -14.23
N CYS A 107 -24.35 4.34 -12.99
CA CYS A 107 -24.61 3.02 -12.43
C CYS A 107 -26.13 2.81 -12.25
N LEU A 108 -26.84 2.45 -13.30
CA LEU A 108 -28.30 2.33 -13.32
C LEU A 108 -28.87 1.36 -12.27
N GLY A 109 -28.08 0.42 -11.79
CA GLY A 109 -28.46 -0.50 -10.71
C GLY A 109 -28.49 0.14 -9.31
N ILE A 110 -27.98 1.39 -9.15
CA ILE A 110 -27.88 2.12 -7.87
C ILE A 110 -28.87 3.29 -7.90
N SER A 111 -30.11 3.02 -7.50
CA SER A 111 -31.16 4.03 -7.42
C SER A 111 -30.95 4.99 -6.24
N ARG A 112 -31.71 6.09 -6.21
CA ARG A 112 -31.63 7.10 -5.14
C ARG A 112 -32.62 6.87 -3.99
N ASP A 113 -33.14 5.69 -3.88
CA ASP A 113 -34.00 5.21 -2.81
C ASP A 113 -33.22 4.39 -1.75
N ARG A 114 -33.94 3.82 -0.79
CA ARG A 114 -33.35 2.98 0.26
C ARG A 114 -32.64 1.75 -0.30
N ALA A 115 -33.19 1.12 -1.33
CA ALA A 115 -32.65 -0.09 -1.93
C ALA A 115 -31.33 0.24 -2.65
N GLY A 116 -31.28 1.34 -3.38
CA GLY A 116 -30.06 1.83 -4.03
C GLY A 116 -28.98 2.23 -3.02
N LEU A 117 -29.35 2.91 -1.90
CA LEU A 117 -28.42 3.19 -0.83
C LEU A 117 -27.82 1.92 -0.20
N GLN A 118 -28.65 0.92 0.04
CA GLN A 118 -28.17 -0.36 0.58
C GLN A 118 -27.22 -1.06 -0.39
N LYS A 119 -27.52 -1.03 -1.68
CA LYS A 119 -26.61 -1.55 -2.70
C LYS A 119 -25.29 -0.77 -2.73
N LEU A 120 -25.33 0.57 -2.68
CA LEU A 120 -24.15 1.42 -2.64
C LEU A 120 -23.26 1.10 -1.44
N PHE A 121 -23.83 0.87 -0.28
CA PHE A 121 -23.07 0.56 0.94
C PHE A 121 -22.42 -0.82 0.84
N ARG A 122 -23.13 -1.81 0.32
CA ARG A 122 -22.61 -3.17 0.12
C ARG A 122 -21.53 -3.27 -0.95
N GLN A 123 -21.46 -2.32 -1.88
CA GLN A 123 -20.41 -2.30 -2.90
C GLN A 123 -19.02 -1.95 -2.36
N PHE A 124 -18.93 -1.37 -1.15
CA PHE A 124 -17.64 -1.01 -0.59
C PHE A 124 -16.83 -2.25 -0.22
N LEU A 125 -15.63 -2.39 -0.81
CA LEU A 125 -14.74 -3.55 -0.69
C LEU A 125 -15.37 -4.89 -1.12
N PHE A 126 -16.34 -4.81 -2.00
CA PHE A 126 -17.00 -5.98 -2.58
C PHE A 126 -16.42 -6.27 -3.97
N SER A 127 -16.47 -7.54 -4.39
CA SER A 127 -16.00 -7.95 -5.72
C SER A 127 -16.69 -7.17 -6.85
N GLY A 128 -15.89 -6.50 -7.68
CA GLY A 128 -16.40 -5.60 -8.73
C GLY A 128 -17.11 -4.35 -8.21
N GLY A 129 -16.92 -4.00 -6.94
CA GLY A 129 -17.50 -2.84 -6.29
C GLY A 129 -16.50 -1.68 -6.11
N ILE A 130 -16.62 -0.98 -5.00
CA ILE A 130 -15.92 0.27 -4.73
C ILE A 130 -14.67 0.00 -3.88
N ALA A 131 -13.51 0.39 -4.40
CA ALA A 131 -12.24 0.30 -3.68
C ALA A 131 -12.16 1.30 -2.50
N SER A 132 -11.26 1.06 -1.55
CA SER A 132 -10.97 2.04 -0.50
C SER A 132 -10.34 3.33 -1.05
N ARG A 133 -9.80 3.29 -2.25
CA ARG A 133 -9.20 4.41 -2.99
C ARG A 133 -10.10 4.79 -4.16
N ALA A 134 -10.08 6.07 -4.52
CA ALA A 134 -10.76 6.50 -5.73
C ALA A 134 -10.14 5.85 -6.96
N SER A 135 -10.95 5.27 -7.82
CA SER A 135 -10.51 4.60 -9.03
C SER A 135 -11.24 5.16 -10.27
N PRO A 136 -10.75 4.94 -11.49
CA PRO A 136 -11.43 5.39 -12.70
C PRO A 136 -12.83 4.78 -12.90
N GLU A 137 -13.12 3.63 -12.29
CA GLU A 137 -14.43 2.99 -12.30
C GLU A 137 -15.46 3.73 -11.44
N ASP A 138 -15.01 4.55 -10.48
CA ASP A 138 -15.90 5.35 -9.67
C ASP A 138 -16.43 6.55 -10.49
N PRO A 139 -17.75 6.70 -10.70
CA PRO A 139 -18.29 7.80 -11.45
C PRO A 139 -17.86 9.16 -10.92
N GLY A 140 -17.25 9.97 -11.79
CA GLY A 140 -16.70 11.29 -11.44
C GLY A 140 -15.24 11.27 -10.99
N SER A 141 -14.58 10.10 -10.97
CA SER A 141 -13.14 9.98 -10.81
C SER A 141 -12.46 9.80 -12.18
N VAL A 142 -11.32 10.45 -12.38
CA VAL A 142 -10.57 10.40 -13.66
C VAL A 142 -9.35 9.49 -13.53
N ARG A 143 -8.75 9.44 -12.36
CA ARG A 143 -7.50 8.70 -12.12
C ARG A 143 -7.52 8.04 -10.74
N GLN A 144 -6.88 6.89 -10.64
CA GLN A 144 -6.64 6.28 -9.34
C GLN A 144 -5.56 7.04 -8.60
N GLY A 145 -5.85 7.35 -7.33
CA GLY A 145 -4.87 7.83 -6.37
C GLY A 145 -4.43 6.72 -5.45
N GLY A 146 -3.35 6.94 -4.73
CA GLY A 146 -2.95 5.98 -3.71
C GLY A 146 -1.49 6.04 -3.35
N GLU A 147 -0.70 6.51 -4.24
CA GLU A 147 0.72 6.76 -4.00
C GLU A 147 0.89 8.13 -3.35
N LEU A 148 1.70 8.16 -2.30
CA LEU A 148 1.97 9.39 -1.59
C LEU A 148 2.80 10.34 -2.47
N GLY A 149 2.32 11.57 -2.62
CA GLY A 149 3.03 12.62 -3.32
C GLY A 149 2.66 12.83 -4.78
N TYR A 150 1.90 11.96 -5.38
CA TYR A 150 1.51 12.08 -6.79
C TYR A 150 0.37 13.05 -7.06
N SER A 151 -0.34 13.53 -6.05
CA SER A 151 -1.51 14.41 -6.27
C SER A 151 -1.15 15.79 -6.83
N LEU A 152 -0.04 16.34 -6.37
CA LEU A 152 0.34 17.72 -6.72
C LEU A 152 0.89 17.82 -8.15
N VAL A 153 1.73 16.90 -8.59
CA VAL A 153 2.32 16.92 -9.93
C VAL A 153 1.26 16.83 -11.03
N PRO A 154 0.34 15.84 -11.04
CA PRO A 154 -0.74 15.77 -12.03
C PRO A 154 -1.70 16.96 -11.96
N SER A 155 -1.77 17.68 -10.83
CA SER A 155 -2.57 18.91 -10.75
C SER A 155 -1.97 20.02 -11.58
N PHE A 156 -0.65 20.11 -11.67
CA PHE A 156 0.03 21.06 -12.53
C PHE A 156 -0.12 20.69 -14.01
N ASP A 157 0.00 19.41 -14.36
CA ASP A 157 -0.19 18.96 -15.74
C ASP A 157 -1.58 19.33 -16.27
N ALA A 158 -2.61 19.20 -15.43
CA ALA A 158 -3.98 19.50 -15.81
C ALA A 158 -4.25 20.97 -16.16
N VAL A 159 -3.45 21.91 -15.61
CA VAL A 159 -3.67 23.36 -15.85
C VAL A 159 -2.92 23.89 -17.07
N PHE A 160 -1.94 23.16 -17.61
CA PHE A 160 -1.24 23.58 -18.82
C PHE A 160 -2.21 23.73 -20.00
N GLU A 161 -2.10 24.83 -20.71
CA GLU A 161 -2.96 25.21 -21.85
C GLU A 161 -4.48 25.28 -21.52
N ASN A 162 -4.82 25.36 -20.23
CA ASN A 162 -6.20 25.49 -19.75
C ASN A 162 -6.37 26.80 -18.93
N PRO A 163 -6.42 27.96 -19.57
CA PRO A 163 -6.28 29.26 -18.90
C PRO A 163 -7.36 29.59 -17.86
N ASN A 164 -8.52 28.96 -17.94
CA ASN A 164 -9.63 29.20 -17.03
C ASN A 164 -9.74 28.15 -15.93
N LEU A 165 -8.97 27.04 -16.03
CA LEU A 165 -9.05 25.94 -15.09
C LEU A 165 -8.34 26.25 -13.77
N VAL A 166 -9.02 25.98 -12.66
CA VAL A 166 -8.41 25.99 -11.33
C VAL A 166 -8.45 24.58 -10.76
N VAL A 167 -7.30 24.02 -10.42
CA VAL A 167 -7.23 22.71 -9.76
C VAL A 167 -7.03 22.88 -8.27
N ALA A 168 -8.00 22.42 -7.47
CA ALA A 168 -7.88 22.34 -6.01
C ALA A 168 -7.27 21.00 -5.61
N CYS A 169 -6.02 21.01 -5.17
CA CYS A 169 -5.28 19.80 -4.80
C CYS A 169 -5.25 19.64 -3.27
N VAL A 170 -5.97 18.65 -2.75
CA VAL A 170 -5.93 18.28 -1.34
C VAL A 170 -4.72 17.38 -1.10
N ILE A 171 -3.80 17.80 -0.23
CA ILE A 171 -2.54 17.11 0.04
C ILE A 171 -2.48 16.74 1.51
N GLY A 172 -2.43 15.42 1.82
CA GLY A 172 -2.27 14.98 3.21
C GLY A 172 -0.98 15.51 3.84
N ASP A 173 -0.96 15.74 5.15
CA ASP A 173 0.22 16.23 5.84
C ASP A 173 1.39 15.23 5.79
N GLY A 174 1.13 13.94 5.99
CA GLY A 174 2.15 12.91 5.77
C GLY A 174 2.62 12.85 4.30
N GLU A 175 1.71 13.08 3.34
CA GLU A 175 2.06 13.20 1.93
C GLU A 175 2.94 14.44 1.65
N ALA A 176 2.64 15.56 2.30
CA ALA A 176 3.36 16.82 2.10
C ALA A 176 4.85 16.77 2.50
N GLU A 177 5.23 15.84 3.37
CA GLU A 177 6.62 15.64 3.86
C GLU A 177 7.35 14.49 3.14
N THR A 178 6.71 13.75 2.24
CA THR A 178 7.34 12.62 1.52
C THR A 178 7.95 13.01 0.18
N GLY A 179 8.88 12.20 -0.33
CA GLY A 179 9.76 12.35 -1.48
C GLY A 179 9.34 13.30 -2.61
N LEU A 180 8.27 12.99 -3.33
CA LEU A 180 7.85 13.79 -4.49
C LEU A 180 7.24 15.17 -4.14
N PRO A 181 6.35 15.33 -3.12
CA PRO A 181 5.80 16.65 -2.83
C PRO A 181 6.82 17.72 -2.47
N PRO A 182 7.87 17.48 -1.68
CA PRO A 182 8.89 18.49 -1.43
C PRO A 182 9.53 19.06 -2.69
N THR A 183 9.66 18.26 -3.73
CA THR A 183 10.09 18.74 -5.06
C THR A 183 8.94 19.37 -5.85
N ALA A 184 7.75 18.80 -5.79
CA ALA A 184 6.56 19.28 -6.49
C ALA A 184 6.10 20.67 -6.04
N TRP A 185 6.41 21.10 -4.80
CA TRP A 185 6.17 22.48 -4.37
C TRP A 185 6.82 23.53 -5.24
N ARG A 186 7.82 23.19 -6.04
CA ARG A 186 8.48 24.10 -7.00
C ARG A 186 7.77 24.16 -8.34
N CYS A 187 6.84 23.25 -8.64
CA CYS A 187 6.15 23.19 -9.93
C CYS A 187 5.29 24.43 -10.20
N ASN A 188 4.98 25.23 -9.19
CA ASN A 188 4.30 26.51 -9.35
C ASN A 188 5.07 27.54 -10.21
N ARG A 189 6.26 27.20 -10.67
CA ARG A 189 7.08 28.05 -11.56
C ARG A 189 6.83 27.78 -13.03
N PHE A 190 6.17 26.67 -13.37
CA PHE A 190 5.98 26.27 -14.76
C PHE A 190 4.71 26.84 -15.41
N PRO A 191 3.55 26.92 -14.70
CA PRO A 191 2.35 27.48 -15.32
C PRO A 191 2.55 28.95 -15.68
N ASP A 192 2.33 29.27 -16.97
CA ASP A 192 2.30 30.61 -17.49
C ASP A 192 0.94 31.25 -17.19
N PRO A 193 0.86 32.35 -16.44
CA PRO A 193 -0.41 32.98 -16.09
C PRO A 193 -1.17 33.55 -17.32
N VAL A 194 -0.53 33.64 -18.49
CA VAL A 194 -1.18 34.06 -19.74
C VAL A 194 -1.98 32.92 -20.36
N THR A 195 -1.35 31.76 -20.54
CA THR A 195 -1.90 30.63 -21.29
C THR A 195 -2.46 29.53 -20.42
N ASP A 196 -2.04 29.44 -19.15
CA ASP A 196 -2.35 28.33 -18.28
C ASP A 196 -3.33 28.70 -17.17
N GLY A 197 -3.89 27.68 -16.57
CA GLY A 197 -4.71 27.77 -15.38
C GLY A 197 -3.88 27.90 -14.09
N ALA A 198 -4.49 27.59 -12.96
CA ALA A 198 -3.82 27.69 -11.67
C ALA A 198 -4.06 26.46 -10.78
N VAL A 199 -3.02 26.03 -10.06
CA VAL A 199 -3.14 25.02 -9.03
C VAL A 199 -3.23 25.70 -7.66
N ARG A 200 -4.22 25.29 -6.88
CA ARG A 200 -4.41 25.73 -5.51
C ARG A 200 -4.25 24.55 -4.55
N PRO A 201 -3.08 24.38 -3.95
CA PRO A 201 -2.88 23.35 -2.93
C PRO A 201 -3.70 23.64 -1.68
N VAL A 202 -4.21 22.56 -1.08
CA VAL A 202 -4.97 22.59 0.16
C VAL A 202 -4.42 21.50 1.09
N PRO A 203 -3.31 21.75 1.81
CA PRO A 203 -2.82 20.85 2.83
C PRO A 203 -3.66 20.98 4.12
N PRO A 204 -4.50 19.98 4.46
CA PRO A 204 -5.17 19.90 5.73
C PRO A 204 -4.21 19.31 6.77
N LEU A 205 -3.53 20.15 7.52
CA LEU A 205 -2.64 19.72 8.58
C LEU A 205 -3.46 19.13 9.74
N ASN A 206 -3.24 17.85 10.00
CA ASN A 206 -3.88 17.13 11.10
C ASN A 206 -2.89 16.68 12.16
N SER A 207 -1.63 17.04 11.96
CA SER A 207 -0.50 16.76 12.83
C SER A 207 -0.12 15.30 12.97
N HIS A 208 -0.67 14.41 12.12
CA HIS A 208 -0.44 12.98 12.23
C HIS A 208 -0.27 12.28 10.88
N LYS A 209 0.70 11.39 10.83
CA LYS A 209 0.86 10.34 9.81
C LYS A 209 0.35 9.03 10.40
N MET A 210 -0.70 8.46 9.86
CA MET A 210 -1.40 7.28 10.40
C MET A 210 -1.54 7.27 11.94
N ALA A 211 -0.64 6.67 12.71
CA ALA A 211 -0.66 6.62 14.17
C ALA A 211 0.15 7.76 14.82
N ASN A 212 1.25 8.14 14.22
CA ASN A 212 2.25 9.04 14.79
C ASN A 212 2.17 10.50 14.26
N PRO A 213 2.75 11.47 14.95
CA PRO A 213 2.83 12.85 14.47
C PRO A 213 3.66 13.00 13.18
N THR A 214 3.30 13.99 12.38
CA THR A 214 4.11 14.43 11.24
C THR A 214 5.28 15.30 11.69
N VAL A 215 6.32 15.43 10.87
CA VAL A 215 7.41 16.40 11.09
C VAL A 215 6.83 17.82 11.13
N LEU A 216 5.88 18.13 10.24
CA LEU A 216 5.17 19.41 10.23
C LEU A 216 4.43 19.74 11.55
N ALA A 217 4.10 18.73 12.35
CA ALA A 217 3.51 18.90 13.67
C ALA A 217 4.54 19.21 14.77
N ARG A 218 5.80 18.91 14.50
CA ARG A 218 6.92 19.02 15.46
C ARG A 218 7.71 20.32 15.33
N ILE A 219 7.59 21.02 14.23
CA ILE A 219 8.24 22.29 13.97
C ILE A 219 7.31 23.46 14.26
N THR A 220 7.86 24.65 14.44
CA THR A 220 7.08 25.86 14.67
C THR A 220 6.23 26.16 13.42
N ARG A 221 5.11 26.84 13.59
CA ARG A 221 4.23 27.18 12.44
C ARG A 221 4.83 28.15 11.47
N GLU A 222 5.77 28.95 11.91
CA GLU A 222 6.46 29.92 11.05
C GLU A 222 7.41 29.20 10.08
N GLU A 223 8.06 28.14 10.50
CA GLU A 223 8.98 27.38 9.64
C GLU A 223 8.33 26.82 8.36
N PRO A 224 7.19 26.10 8.40
CA PRO A 224 6.51 25.69 7.17
C PRO A 224 6.00 26.86 6.34
N ALA A 225 5.56 27.94 6.98
CA ALA A 225 5.10 29.13 6.28
C ALA A 225 6.25 29.79 5.53
N GLN A 226 7.42 29.92 6.15
CA GLN A 226 8.64 30.46 5.53
C GLN A 226 9.12 29.56 4.39
N LEU A 227 9.14 28.24 4.59
CA LEU A 227 9.50 27.27 3.57
C LEU A 227 8.61 27.41 2.32
N LEU A 228 7.29 27.51 2.51
CA LEU A 228 6.34 27.64 1.42
C LEU A 228 6.46 29.01 0.71
N ARG A 229 6.66 30.09 1.47
CA ARG A 229 6.92 31.41 0.89
C ARG A 229 8.21 31.42 0.05
N GLY A 230 9.30 30.80 0.56
CA GLY A 230 10.56 30.66 -0.17
C GLY A 230 10.43 29.85 -1.47
N ARG A 231 9.38 29.01 -1.55
CA ARG A 231 9.02 28.28 -2.76
C ARG A 231 8.07 29.01 -3.69
N GLY A 232 7.67 30.24 -3.37
CA GLY A 232 6.79 31.07 -4.19
C GLY A 232 5.30 30.84 -3.97
N TRP A 233 4.93 30.39 -2.77
CA TRP A 233 3.55 30.29 -2.35
C TRP A 233 3.15 31.41 -1.40
N THR A 234 1.87 31.78 -1.42
CA THR A 234 1.25 32.63 -0.40
C THR A 234 0.35 31.77 0.49
N PRO A 235 0.86 31.26 1.64
CA PRO A 235 0.08 30.41 2.51
C PRO A 235 -0.96 31.23 3.27
N LEU A 236 -2.23 30.89 3.05
CA LEU A 236 -3.40 31.44 3.74
C LEU A 236 -3.84 30.45 4.83
N LEU A 237 -3.51 30.74 6.09
CA LEU A 237 -3.74 29.84 7.22
C LEU A 237 -5.15 29.99 7.78
N VAL A 238 -5.89 28.88 7.85
CA VAL A 238 -7.18 28.77 8.56
C VAL A 238 -7.03 27.74 9.67
N LYS A 239 -7.19 28.17 10.92
CA LYS A 239 -7.11 27.31 12.11
C LYS A 239 -8.41 27.38 12.88
N GLY A 240 -8.90 26.22 13.33
CA GLY A 240 -10.08 26.17 14.20
C GLY A 240 -10.62 24.76 14.37
N HIS A 241 -11.65 24.64 15.21
CA HIS A 241 -12.32 23.37 15.48
C HIS A 241 -13.83 23.43 15.29
N GLN A 242 -14.43 24.63 15.37
CA GLN A 242 -15.88 24.79 15.22
C GLN A 242 -16.27 24.84 13.73
N PRO A 243 -17.10 23.90 13.22
CA PRO A 243 -17.43 23.83 11.80
C PRO A 243 -18.14 25.09 11.26
N ALA A 244 -18.90 25.78 12.06
CA ALA A 244 -19.59 27.02 11.67
C ALA A 244 -18.58 28.14 11.37
N TRP A 245 -17.71 28.42 12.31
CA TRP A 245 -16.64 29.42 12.15
C TRP A 245 -15.69 29.07 11.01
N LEU A 246 -15.29 27.80 10.93
CA LEU A 246 -14.39 27.33 9.84
C LEU A 246 -15.01 27.55 8.44
N ARG A 247 -16.33 27.37 8.30
CA ARG A 247 -16.99 27.63 7.00
C ARG A 247 -16.90 29.09 6.59
N GLU A 248 -17.11 30.01 7.50
CA GLU A 248 -17.01 31.45 7.23
C GLU A 248 -15.58 31.85 6.92
N ALA A 249 -14.62 31.42 7.74
CA ALA A 249 -13.20 31.67 7.51
C ALA A 249 -12.74 31.11 6.15
N LEU A 250 -13.13 29.85 5.82
CA LEU A 250 -12.85 29.25 4.54
C LEU A 250 -13.51 29.96 3.37
N ALA A 251 -14.72 30.46 3.53
CA ALA A 251 -15.40 31.19 2.47
C ALA A 251 -14.62 32.48 2.12
N THR A 252 -14.21 33.25 3.13
CA THR A 252 -13.41 34.47 2.97
C THR A 252 -12.06 34.15 2.31
N VAL A 253 -11.30 33.22 2.87
CA VAL A 253 -9.95 32.90 2.37
C VAL A 253 -9.98 32.35 0.95
N ARG A 254 -11.02 31.60 0.58
CA ARG A 254 -11.19 31.08 -0.78
C ARG A 254 -11.54 32.19 -1.79
N ASP A 255 -12.39 33.13 -1.41
CA ASP A 255 -12.68 34.27 -2.26
C ASP A 255 -11.39 35.06 -2.51
N THR A 256 -10.63 35.40 -1.46
CA THR A 256 -9.34 36.05 -1.54
C THR A 256 -8.37 35.31 -2.47
N ALA A 257 -8.26 33.95 -2.32
CA ALA A 257 -7.36 33.14 -3.15
C ALA A 257 -7.75 33.20 -4.63
N VAL A 258 -9.05 33.11 -4.96
CA VAL A 258 -9.51 33.21 -6.35
C VAL A 258 -9.31 34.60 -6.92
N GLU A 259 -9.55 35.62 -6.13
CA GLU A 259 -9.33 37.04 -6.52
C GLU A 259 -7.84 37.30 -6.82
N GLN A 260 -6.94 36.76 -5.98
CA GLN A 260 -5.49 36.85 -6.20
C GLN A 260 -5.05 36.12 -7.48
N ILE A 261 -5.55 34.87 -7.72
CA ILE A 261 -5.26 34.11 -8.93
C ILE A 261 -5.72 34.90 -10.17
N ARG A 262 -6.97 35.39 -10.16
CA ARG A 262 -7.53 36.14 -11.29
C ARG A 262 -6.83 37.47 -11.52
N ALA A 263 -6.43 38.16 -10.47
CA ALA A 263 -5.67 39.42 -10.59
C ALA A 263 -4.33 39.19 -11.30
N ALA A 264 -3.59 38.16 -10.85
CA ALA A 264 -2.32 37.78 -11.47
C ALA A 264 -2.47 37.37 -12.94
N GLN A 265 -3.47 36.55 -13.27
CA GLN A 265 -3.76 36.15 -14.65
C GLN A 265 -4.21 37.35 -15.52
N LYS A 266 -5.06 38.22 -14.99
CA LYS A 266 -5.53 39.42 -15.71
C LYS A 266 -4.39 40.37 -16.02
N GLU A 267 -3.51 40.61 -15.07
CA GLU A 267 -2.34 41.47 -15.22
C GLU A 267 -1.38 40.92 -16.28
N ALA A 268 -1.05 39.60 -16.18
CA ALA A 268 -0.18 38.94 -17.14
C ALA A 268 -0.76 38.99 -18.58
N ARG A 269 -2.06 38.71 -18.71
CA ARG A 269 -2.75 38.74 -20.03
C ARG A 269 -2.88 40.13 -20.60
N ALA A 270 -3.00 41.15 -19.75
CA ALA A 270 -3.09 42.52 -20.22
C ALA A 270 -1.74 43.12 -20.66
N THR A 271 -0.65 42.69 -20.01
CA THR A 271 0.69 43.23 -20.27
C THR A 271 1.50 42.37 -21.23
N GLY A 272 1.13 41.09 -21.41
CA GLY A 272 1.95 40.09 -22.11
C GLY A 272 3.26 39.76 -21.40
N GLN A 273 3.48 40.31 -20.20
CA GLN A 273 4.69 40.06 -19.42
C GLN A 273 4.45 38.92 -18.40
N VAL A 274 5.28 37.91 -18.46
CA VAL A 274 5.26 36.82 -17.52
C VAL A 274 6.06 37.18 -16.27
N VAL A 275 5.37 37.80 -15.30
CA VAL A 275 5.92 37.96 -13.96
C VAL A 275 5.48 36.74 -13.13
N ARG A 276 6.44 36.04 -12.56
CA ARG A 276 6.16 34.84 -11.73
C ARG A 276 5.22 35.18 -10.59
N PRO A 277 3.98 34.62 -10.57
CA PRO A 277 3.04 34.90 -9.50
C PRO A 277 3.43 34.16 -8.20
N HIS A 278 3.13 34.78 -7.07
CA HIS A 278 3.08 34.07 -5.79
C HIS A 278 1.69 33.48 -5.62
N TRP A 279 1.53 32.22 -6.04
CA TRP A 279 0.25 31.54 -6.04
C TRP A 279 -0.30 31.30 -4.62
N SER A 280 -1.59 31.50 -4.42
CA SER A 280 -2.25 31.30 -3.14
C SER A 280 -2.35 29.81 -2.79
N MET A 281 -2.03 29.47 -1.54
CA MET A 281 -2.17 28.14 -0.96
C MET A 281 -3.07 28.21 0.28
N LEU A 282 -3.98 27.26 0.45
CA LEU A 282 -4.87 27.22 1.59
C LEU A 282 -4.40 26.20 2.62
N VAL A 283 -3.80 26.61 3.71
CA VAL A 283 -3.35 25.74 4.80
C VAL A 283 -4.43 25.62 5.86
N LEU A 284 -4.95 24.41 6.05
CA LEU A 284 -5.98 24.09 7.04
C LEU A 284 -5.38 23.39 8.24
N ASP A 285 -5.37 24.06 9.40
CA ASP A 285 -4.92 23.47 10.67
C ASP A 285 -6.13 22.98 11.48
N LEU A 286 -6.38 21.68 11.42
CA LEU A 286 -7.52 21.01 12.03
C LEU A 286 -7.05 19.91 12.99
N LEU A 287 -7.71 19.75 14.13
CA LEU A 287 -7.41 18.70 15.09
C LEU A 287 -7.58 17.30 14.51
N ARG A 288 -6.77 16.36 14.96
CA ARG A 288 -6.95 14.94 14.63
C ARG A 288 -8.30 14.46 15.14
N GLY A 289 -9.00 13.65 14.33
CA GLY A 289 -10.33 13.17 14.71
C GLY A 289 -11.41 14.24 14.69
N TRP A 290 -11.14 15.42 14.13
CA TRP A 290 -12.09 16.51 14.00
C TRP A 290 -13.48 16.02 13.55
N THR A 291 -14.51 16.39 14.29
CA THR A 291 -15.90 15.88 14.21
C THR A 291 -16.10 14.41 14.62
N GLY A 292 -15.12 13.77 15.22
CA GLY A 292 -15.24 12.46 15.85
C GLY A 292 -15.77 12.54 17.30
N SER A 293 -15.60 11.45 18.07
CA SER A 293 -15.88 11.47 19.51
C SER A 293 -14.90 12.38 20.26
N LYS A 294 -15.31 12.90 21.43
CA LYS A 294 -14.45 13.76 22.26
C LYS A 294 -13.13 13.09 22.66
N GLU A 295 -13.13 11.75 22.81
CA GLU A 295 -11.93 10.98 23.09
C GLU A 295 -10.96 10.99 21.90
N ALA A 296 -11.45 11.11 20.67
CA ALA A 296 -10.62 11.24 19.48
C ALA A 296 -10.02 12.65 19.29
N GLU A 297 -10.59 13.66 19.96
CA GLU A 297 -10.10 15.05 19.95
C GLU A 297 -9.08 15.32 21.06
N SER A 298 -9.06 14.51 22.14
CA SER A 298 -8.28 14.77 23.36
C SER A 298 -6.76 14.50 23.23
N PHE A 299 -6.30 14.09 22.05
CA PHE A 299 -4.91 13.75 21.84
C PHE A 299 -4.06 14.97 21.40
N GLN A 300 -3.75 15.87 22.33
CA GLN A 300 -2.80 16.97 22.09
C GLN A 300 -1.95 17.35 23.29
N THR A 301 -0.70 17.63 22.96
CA THR A 301 0.32 18.59 23.42
C THR A 301 1.42 18.15 24.37
N GLY A 302 2.65 18.52 24.03
CA GLY A 302 3.79 18.76 24.89
C GLY A 302 5.18 18.51 24.33
N GLY A 303 6.14 19.17 24.61
CA GLY A 303 7.42 19.64 24.24
C GLY A 303 8.68 18.74 24.38
N ALA A 304 9.80 19.14 23.78
CA ALA A 304 10.99 18.36 23.37
C ALA A 304 12.26 18.50 24.20
N GLN A 305 13.20 17.53 24.06
CA GLN A 305 14.64 17.66 24.38
C GLN A 305 15.57 16.69 23.60
N ARG A 306 16.89 16.97 23.53
CA ARG A 306 17.87 16.51 22.51
C ARG A 306 18.85 15.39 22.93
N ALA A 307 19.48 14.72 21.94
CA ALA A 307 20.31 13.51 21.98
C ALA A 307 21.82 13.67 21.72
N HIS A 308 22.64 12.61 21.92
CA HIS A 308 24.09 12.54 21.81
C HIS A 308 24.64 11.57 20.75
N GLN A 309 25.90 11.75 20.33
CA GLN A 309 26.62 11.06 19.26
C GLN A 309 27.40 9.80 19.69
N VAL A 310 27.60 8.84 18.78
CA VAL A 310 28.29 7.55 18.99
C VAL A 310 29.39 7.31 17.94
N PRO A 311 30.55 6.69 18.29
CA PRO A 311 31.66 6.44 17.37
C PRO A 311 31.51 5.20 16.51
N LEU A 312 32.04 5.25 15.28
CA LEU A 312 32.00 4.23 14.23
C LEU A 312 32.98 3.07 14.49
N LYS A 313 32.52 1.83 14.47
CA LYS A 313 33.32 0.62 14.28
C LYS A 313 32.73 -0.20 13.14
N LEU A 314 33.61 -0.96 12.45
CA LEU A 314 33.28 -1.92 11.38
C LEU A 314 32.22 -2.93 11.80
N LEU A 315 31.81 -3.77 10.87
CA LEU A 315 30.75 -4.77 11.02
C LEU A 315 30.71 -5.36 12.44
N ARG A 316 29.57 -5.23 13.08
CA ARG A 316 29.34 -5.74 14.42
C ARG A 316 28.82 -7.16 14.33
N ASP A 317 29.30 -8.00 15.23
CA ASP A 317 28.77 -9.36 15.33
C ASP A 317 27.29 -9.29 15.72
N LEU A 318 26.49 -10.04 14.97
CA LEU A 318 25.09 -10.24 15.23
C LEU A 318 24.88 -11.69 15.65
N HIS A 319 24.35 -11.89 16.84
CA HIS A 319 24.01 -13.21 17.36
C HIS A 319 22.49 -13.33 17.45
N PRO A 320 21.77 -13.58 16.32
CA PRO A 320 20.35 -13.81 16.39
C PRO A 320 20.07 -15.11 17.17
N PRO A 321 18.94 -15.23 17.84
CA PRO A 321 18.52 -16.47 18.46
C PRO A 321 18.42 -17.58 17.41
N ASP A 322 18.64 -18.82 17.82
CA ASP A 322 18.38 -19.96 16.95
C ASP A 322 16.90 -19.92 16.55
N PHE A 323 16.59 -19.94 15.25
CA PHE A 323 15.22 -19.86 14.77
C PHE A 323 14.35 -20.99 15.32
N ARG A 324 14.96 -22.11 15.76
CA ARG A 324 14.25 -23.26 16.34
C ARG A 324 13.65 -22.92 17.70
N ASP A 325 14.30 -21.99 18.46
CA ASP A 325 13.80 -21.55 19.75
C ASP A 325 12.57 -20.65 19.60
N CYS A 326 12.42 -20.01 18.42
CA CYS A 326 11.28 -19.18 18.04
C CYS A 326 10.25 -19.92 17.21
N ALA A 327 10.45 -21.23 16.95
CA ALA A 327 9.61 -21.99 16.04
C ALA A 327 8.17 -22.14 16.57
N CYS A 328 7.20 -21.91 15.69
CA CYS A 328 5.79 -22.12 16.02
C CYS A 328 5.45 -23.60 15.98
N GLU A 329 4.75 -24.07 16.99
CA GLU A 329 4.21 -25.42 17.00
C GLU A 329 3.12 -25.57 15.92
N VAL A 330 3.29 -26.54 15.04
CA VAL A 330 2.34 -26.86 13.97
C VAL A 330 1.53 -28.06 14.42
N LEU A 331 0.39 -27.80 15.06
CA LEU A 331 -0.49 -28.86 15.59
C LEU A 331 -1.10 -29.71 14.46
N GLU A 332 -1.42 -29.08 13.32
CA GLU A 332 -1.92 -29.78 12.12
C GLU A 332 -1.23 -29.22 10.86
N PRO A 333 -0.72 -30.08 9.97
CA PRO A 333 -0.21 -29.63 8.68
C PRO A 333 -1.30 -28.89 7.89
N ALA A 334 -1.01 -27.69 7.41
CA ALA A 334 -1.89 -26.83 6.64
C ALA A 334 -3.09 -26.21 7.40
N ALA A 335 -3.05 -26.12 8.72
CA ALA A 335 -4.08 -25.40 9.48
C ALA A 335 -4.20 -23.92 8.99
N PRO A 336 -5.43 -23.39 8.85
CA PRO A 336 -5.64 -21.97 8.53
C PRO A 336 -4.97 -21.10 9.59
N GLY A 337 -4.21 -20.11 9.20
CA GLY A 337 -3.58 -19.16 10.12
C GLY A 337 -2.08 -19.32 10.33
N ILE A 338 -1.48 -20.49 10.08
CA ILE A 338 -0.03 -20.74 10.29
C ILE A 338 0.88 -19.93 9.33
N GLY A 339 0.36 -19.26 8.38
CA GLY A 339 1.10 -18.37 7.48
C GLY A 339 0.61 -16.93 7.51
N ASP A 340 -0.20 -16.56 8.49
CA ASP A 340 -0.60 -15.19 8.71
C ASP A 340 0.51 -14.41 9.44
N PRO A 341 0.64 -13.11 9.18
CA PRO A 341 1.66 -12.25 9.77
C PRO A 341 1.80 -12.27 11.29
N PRO A 342 0.75 -12.55 12.10
CA PRO A 342 0.92 -12.66 13.54
C PRO A 342 1.96 -13.69 13.98
N VAL A 343 2.26 -14.65 13.12
CA VAL A 343 3.28 -15.68 13.37
C VAL A 343 4.71 -15.18 13.11
N LEU A 344 4.87 -14.03 12.46
CA LEU A 344 6.15 -13.32 12.36
C LEU A 344 6.54 -12.60 13.67
N THR A 345 5.63 -12.54 14.61
CA THR A 345 5.74 -11.82 15.86
C THR A 345 7.00 -12.13 16.68
N PRO A 346 7.47 -13.37 16.83
CA PRO A 346 8.66 -13.65 17.63
C PRO A 346 9.95 -13.16 17.00
N LEU A 347 10.18 -13.32 15.70
CA LEU A 347 11.47 -13.05 15.09
C LEU A 347 11.89 -11.56 15.15
N PRO A 348 11.09 -10.58 14.74
CA PRO A 348 11.42 -9.17 14.91
C PRO A 348 11.53 -8.76 16.37
N ARG A 349 10.72 -9.36 17.26
CA ARG A 349 10.78 -9.16 18.69
C ARG A 349 12.12 -9.61 19.24
N ASP A 350 12.55 -10.83 18.95
CA ASP A 350 13.79 -11.39 19.47
C ASP A 350 15.01 -10.71 18.83
N LEU A 351 14.96 -10.35 17.56
CA LEU A 351 15.99 -9.51 16.92
C LEU A 351 16.11 -8.14 17.57
N ALA A 352 14.99 -7.52 17.94
CA ALA A 352 15.00 -6.24 18.65
C ALA A 352 15.62 -6.38 20.06
N THR A 353 15.30 -7.46 20.79
CA THR A 353 15.85 -7.75 22.11
C THR A 353 17.38 -7.92 22.06
N PHE A 354 17.88 -8.72 21.11
CA PHE A 354 19.33 -8.90 20.93
C PHE A 354 20.03 -7.63 20.42
N GLY A 355 19.34 -6.83 19.62
CA GLY A 355 19.84 -5.54 19.14
C GLY A 355 19.86 -4.46 20.22
N ASP A 356 19.10 -4.60 21.30
CA ASP A 356 18.93 -3.54 22.30
C ASP A 356 20.18 -3.36 23.18
N GLU A 357 20.81 -4.42 23.64
CA GLU A 357 22.04 -4.34 24.40
C GLU A 357 23.20 -3.76 23.61
N GLN A 358 23.33 -4.09 22.33
CA GLN A 358 24.44 -3.68 21.46
C GLN A 358 24.11 -2.52 20.52
N ARG A 359 22.86 -2.13 20.40
CA ARG A 359 22.37 -1.08 19.49
C ARG A 359 22.86 -1.25 18.05
N ASN A 360 22.78 -2.44 17.49
CA ASN A 360 23.33 -2.77 16.16
C ASN A 360 22.29 -3.24 15.13
N VAL A 361 21.00 -3.27 15.46
CA VAL A 361 19.90 -3.61 14.54
C VAL A 361 18.85 -2.52 14.53
N CYS A 362 18.37 -2.13 13.34
CA CYS A 362 17.23 -1.24 13.13
C CYS A 362 16.25 -1.81 12.09
N VAL A 363 14.98 -1.44 12.22
CA VAL A 363 13.95 -1.71 11.21
C VAL A 363 13.56 -0.41 10.54
N PHE A 364 13.69 -0.37 9.21
CA PHE A 364 13.24 0.74 8.39
C PHE A 364 11.90 0.37 7.78
N GLY A 365 10.83 0.90 8.34
CA GLY A 365 9.47 0.61 7.93
C GLY A 365 8.64 1.87 7.75
N ALA A 366 7.63 1.82 6.88
CA ALA A 366 6.53 2.73 6.99
C ALA A 366 5.71 2.32 8.22
N ASN A 367 4.74 3.14 8.59
CA ASN A 367 3.64 2.82 9.52
C ASN A 367 2.95 1.45 9.25
N LEU A 368 3.48 0.70 8.33
CA LEU A 368 3.14 -0.65 7.92
C LEU A 368 3.53 -1.71 8.94
N ALA A 369 4.47 -1.40 9.84
CA ALA A 369 4.80 -2.31 10.92
C ALA A 369 3.56 -2.69 11.75
N LEU A 370 2.64 -1.72 11.97
CA LEU A 370 1.34 -1.96 12.61
C LEU A 370 0.33 -2.66 11.70
N SER A 371 0.36 -2.45 10.38
CA SER A 371 -0.59 -3.06 9.44
C SER A 371 -0.13 -4.43 8.95
N ASP A 372 1.18 -4.68 8.95
CA ASP A 372 1.80 -5.90 8.42
C ASP A 372 2.13 -6.94 9.50
N SER A 373 1.51 -6.80 10.68
CA SER A 373 1.65 -7.76 11.79
C SER A 373 3.04 -7.84 12.43
N LEU A 374 3.83 -6.77 12.32
CA LEU A 374 5.07 -6.59 13.10
C LEU A 374 4.80 -5.90 14.45
N ASN A 375 3.56 -5.95 14.93
CA ASN A 375 3.12 -5.27 16.17
C ASN A 375 3.94 -5.68 17.39
N ALA A 376 4.41 -6.92 17.45
CA ALA A 376 5.26 -7.36 18.56
C ALA A 376 6.64 -6.70 18.59
N LEU A 377 7.08 -6.12 17.49
CA LEU A 377 8.28 -5.29 17.50
C LEU A 377 8.09 -4.08 18.43
N PHE A 378 6.88 -3.52 18.49
CA PHE A 378 6.54 -2.38 19.35
C PHE A 378 6.33 -2.76 20.83
N GLU A 379 6.28 -4.04 21.17
CA GLU A 379 6.32 -4.49 22.56
C GLU A 379 7.74 -4.39 23.13
N MET A 380 8.76 -4.39 22.26
CA MET A 380 10.18 -4.42 22.65
C MET A 380 10.91 -3.13 22.33
N THR A 381 10.49 -2.36 21.33
CA THR A 381 11.16 -1.13 20.93
C THR A 381 10.18 -0.15 20.31
N ASP A 382 10.39 1.12 20.58
CA ASP A 382 9.58 2.20 20.04
C ASP A 382 10.08 2.67 18.66
N PRO A 383 9.23 3.27 17.83
CA PRO A 383 9.66 4.08 16.71
C PRO A 383 10.54 5.25 17.18
N GLN A 384 11.60 5.49 16.44
CA GLN A 384 12.51 6.58 16.75
C GLN A 384 11.92 7.92 16.33
N GLU A 385 11.82 8.85 17.25
CA GLU A 385 11.43 10.23 16.99
C GLU A 385 12.19 11.16 17.95
N ASP A 386 12.96 12.09 17.38
CA ASP A 386 13.78 13.09 18.13
C ASP A 386 12.97 14.37 18.44
N ALA A 387 11.67 14.25 18.57
CA ALA A 387 10.81 15.36 18.91
C ALA A 387 10.19 15.18 20.28
N ALA A 388 9.58 16.26 20.79
CA ALA A 388 8.86 16.22 22.05
C ALA A 388 7.78 15.14 22.05
N ASN A 389 7.90 14.20 22.98
CA ASN A 389 6.87 13.20 23.19
C ASN A 389 5.63 13.85 23.79
N ASN A 390 4.50 13.66 23.15
CA ASN A 390 3.20 13.98 23.72
C ASN A 390 2.71 12.79 24.57
N PRO A 391 1.98 13.01 25.68
CA PRO A 391 1.42 11.91 26.47
C PRO A 391 0.53 10.95 25.68
N ASN A 392 0.16 11.34 24.48
CA ASN A 392 -0.74 10.60 23.58
C ASN A 392 -0.04 10.05 22.35
N ASP A 393 1.27 10.22 22.22
CA ASP A 393 2.05 9.56 21.18
C ASP A 393 2.16 8.09 21.56
N ARG A 394 1.82 7.21 20.63
CA ARG A 394 1.95 5.77 20.86
C ARG A 394 3.34 5.33 20.49
N CYS A 395 4.04 4.75 21.45
CA CYS A 395 5.29 4.07 21.19
C CYS A 395 6.32 4.95 20.45
N LEU A 396 6.64 6.14 20.95
CA LEU A 396 7.70 6.98 20.39
C LEU A 396 8.80 7.19 21.44
N ALA A 397 10.03 6.92 21.07
CA ALA A 397 11.20 7.17 21.94
C ALA A 397 12.38 7.73 21.15
N PRO A 398 13.18 8.63 21.72
CA PRO A 398 14.40 9.12 21.08
C PRO A 398 15.43 8.02 20.78
N THR A 399 15.33 6.89 21.47
CA THR A 399 16.22 5.73 21.33
C THR A 399 15.56 4.53 20.65
N GLY A 400 14.40 4.72 20.05
CA GLY A 400 13.67 3.67 19.33
C GLY A 400 14.49 3.02 18.21
N ARG A 401 14.06 1.82 17.79
CA ARG A 401 14.76 1.01 16.78
C ARG A 401 13.99 0.86 15.49
N VAL A 402 12.83 1.45 15.42
CA VAL A 402 12.01 1.47 14.21
C VAL A 402 12.06 2.86 13.61
N MET A 403 12.63 2.96 12.41
CA MET A 403 12.71 4.20 11.64
C MET A 403 11.49 4.32 10.76
N GLU A 404 10.46 5.01 11.26
CA GLU A 404 9.21 5.20 10.53
C GLU A 404 9.22 6.46 9.64
N MET A 405 9.24 6.25 8.33
CA MET A 405 9.06 7.29 7.33
C MET A 405 8.13 6.79 6.22
N PRO A 406 7.10 7.55 5.82
CA PRO A 406 6.17 7.10 4.78
C PRO A 406 6.77 6.95 3.38
N GLY A 407 7.97 7.48 3.12
CA GLY A 407 8.60 7.45 1.79
C GLY A 407 9.64 6.33 1.68
N GLU A 408 9.42 5.35 0.79
CA GLU A 408 10.36 4.28 0.49
C GLU A 408 11.76 4.80 0.10
N PRO A 409 11.92 5.83 -0.75
CA PRO A 409 13.24 6.34 -1.12
C PRO A 409 14.03 6.92 0.05
N GLN A 410 13.39 7.60 1.01
CA GLN A 410 14.10 8.10 2.18
C GLN A 410 14.58 6.97 3.09
N ARG A 411 13.74 5.97 3.29
CA ARG A 411 14.08 4.80 4.11
C ARG A 411 15.23 4.00 3.52
N GLU A 412 15.19 3.78 2.20
CA GLU A 412 16.28 3.12 1.48
C GLU A 412 17.58 3.92 1.60
N ALA A 413 17.54 5.24 1.38
CA ALA A 413 18.70 6.11 1.51
C ALA A 413 19.30 6.07 2.93
N TRP A 414 18.47 6.06 3.97
CA TRP A 414 18.93 5.91 5.34
C TRP A 414 19.57 4.55 5.58
N LEU A 415 18.93 3.49 5.08
CA LEU A 415 19.44 2.14 5.22
C LEU A 415 20.78 1.96 4.50
N GLU A 416 20.92 2.46 3.28
CA GLU A 416 22.16 2.43 2.52
C GLU A 416 23.30 3.20 3.22
N GLY A 417 22.99 4.22 3.99
CA GLY A 417 23.94 4.91 4.86
C GLY A 417 24.26 4.15 6.15
N TYR A 418 23.30 3.41 6.69
CA TYR A 418 23.40 2.71 7.99
C TYR A 418 24.24 1.43 7.90
N LEU A 419 24.02 0.59 6.90
CA LEU A 419 24.72 -0.68 6.71
C LEU A 419 26.25 -0.55 6.63
N PRO A 420 26.84 0.42 5.89
CA PRO A 420 28.29 0.59 5.82
C PRO A 420 28.94 1.02 7.15
N THR A 421 28.13 1.42 8.13
CA THR A 421 28.65 1.71 9.49
C THR A 421 28.83 0.45 10.34
N GLY A 422 28.63 -0.73 9.76
CA GLY A 422 28.83 -2.04 10.40
C GLY A 422 27.62 -2.53 11.18
N ARG A 423 26.46 -1.94 10.97
CA ARG A 423 25.21 -2.29 11.63
C ARG A 423 24.31 -3.13 10.70
N HIS A 424 23.32 -3.79 11.27
CA HIS A 424 22.37 -4.65 10.58
C HIS A 424 20.99 -3.99 10.51
N ALA A 425 20.22 -4.32 9.48
CA ALA A 425 18.87 -3.77 9.38
C ALA A 425 17.94 -4.64 8.54
N ILE A 426 16.63 -4.36 8.71
CA ILE A 426 15.55 -4.90 7.89
C ILE A 426 14.84 -3.71 7.27
N PHE A 427 14.63 -3.78 5.95
CA PHE A 427 13.78 -2.86 5.20
C PHE A 427 12.42 -3.51 4.98
N ASN A 428 11.37 -2.95 5.57
CA ASN A 428 10.01 -3.44 5.38
C ASN A 428 9.22 -2.54 4.44
N SER A 429 8.57 -3.12 3.43
CA SER A 429 7.74 -2.39 2.47
C SER A 429 6.64 -3.27 1.89
N HIS A 430 5.62 -2.62 1.30
CA HIS A 430 4.68 -3.28 0.39
C HIS A 430 5.35 -3.61 -0.93
N GLU A 431 5.03 -4.78 -1.49
CA GLU A 431 5.57 -5.20 -2.78
C GLU A 431 5.25 -4.22 -3.91
N ALA A 432 4.03 -3.69 -3.94
CA ALA A 432 3.60 -2.75 -4.97
C ALA A 432 4.35 -1.42 -4.96
N PHE A 433 4.85 -0.98 -3.81
CA PHE A 433 5.50 0.33 -3.69
C PHE A 433 7.02 0.27 -3.71
N ILE A 434 7.59 -0.90 -3.49
CA ILE A 434 9.05 -1.02 -3.45
C ILE A 434 9.71 -0.72 -4.79
N CYS A 435 8.99 -0.82 -5.90
CA CYS A 435 9.49 -0.45 -7.22
C CYS A 435 9.98 1.01 -7.29
N ILE A 436 9.49 1.90 -6.43
CA ILE A 436 9.90 3.31 -6.38
C ILE A 436 11.36 3.47 -5.95
N ILE A 437 11.95 2.49 -5.28
CA ILE A 437 13.36 2.51 -4.88
C ILE A 437 14.29 1.90 -5.95
N ASP A 438 13.79 1.41 -7.08
CA ASP A 438 14.60 0.69 -8.07
C ASP A 438 15.88 1.41 -8.49
N PRO A 439 15.91 2.74 -8.71
CA PRO A 439 17.16 3.45 -9.02
C PRO A 439 18.22 3.33 -7.91
N MET A 440 17.81 3.42 -6.64
CA MET A 440 18.70 3.31 -5.47
C MET A 440 19.08 1.85 -5.25
N PHE A 441 18.08 0.97 -5.20
CA PHE A 441 18.28 -0.48 -5.14
C PHE A 441 19.23 -1.00 -6.24
N ASN A 442 19.24 -0.36 -7.42
CA ASN A 442 20.14 -0.71 -8.52
C ASN A 442 21.60 -0.33 -8.25
N GLN A 443 21.84 0.71 -7.47
CA GLN A 443 23.19 1.18 -7.13
C GLN A 443 23.77 0.39 -5.96
N HIS A 444 22.99 0.04 -4.97
CA HIS A 444 23.45 -0.63 -3.74
C HIS A 444 24.18 -1.97 -4.01
N PRO A 445 23.63 -2.94 -4.76
CA PRO A 445 24.34 -4.17 -5.10
C PRO A 445 25.67 -3.93 -5.81
N LYS A 446 25.73 -2.92 -6.68
CA LYS A 446 26.99 -2.55 -7.36
C LYS A 446 28.01 -2.02 -6.35
N GLY A 447 27.56 -1.22 -5.38
CA GLY A 447 28.40 -0.76 -4.27
C GLY A 447 28.94 -1.89 -3.41
N LEU A 448 28.10 -2.88 -3.11
CA LEU A 448 28.52 -4.09 -2.37
C LEU A 448 29.55 -4.89 -3.13
N MET A 449 29.40 -5.05 -4.46
CA MET A 449 30.39 -5.73 -5.31
C MET A 449 31.73 -5.02 -5.32
N VAL A 450 31.73 -3.69 -5.44
CA VAL A 450 32.97 -2.89 -5.36
C VAL A 450 33.61 -3.05 -3.99
N ALA A 451 32.82 -2.99 -2.92
CA ALA A 451 33.30 -3.20 -1.55
C ALA A 451 33.95 -4.57 -1.36
N ALA A 452 33.34 -5.62 -1.91
CA ALA A 452 33.88 -6.97 -1.89
C ALA A 452 35.21 -7.13 -2.66
N ALA A 453 35.41 -6.34 -3.71
CA ALA A 453 36.62 -6.37 -4.54
C ALA A 453 37.81 -5.57 -3.93
N VAL A 454 37.58 -4.77 -2.89
CA VAL A 454 38.57 -3.88 -2.28
C VAL A 454 39.19 -4.54 -1.05
N PRO A 455 40.48 -4.96 -1.07
CA PRO A 455 41.10 -5.80 -0.02
C PRO A 455 41.18 -5.14 1.37
N TRP A 456 41.18 -3.81 1.43
CA TRP A 456 41.29 -3.05 2.68
C TRP A 456 39.93 -2.68 3.29
N ARG A 457 38.84 -3.03 2.62
CA ARG A 457 37.48 -2.73 3.11
C ARG A 457 36.90 -3.94 3.83
N GLY A 458 36.37 -3.72 5.02
CA GLY A 458 35.65 -4.76 5.75
C GLY A 458 34.31 -5.11 5.09
N ASN A 459 33.79 -6.26 5.42
CA ASN A 459 32.48 -6.69 4.95
C ASN A 459 31.37 -5.74 5.45
N ILE A 460 30.34 -5.62 4.65
CA ILE A 460 29.13 -4.83 4.93
C ILE A 460 27.99 -5.81 5.18
N ALA A 461 27.16 -5.52 6.19
CA ALA A 461 25.95 -6.28 6.43
C ALA A 461 25.02 -6.27 5.20
N SER A 462 24.27 -7.35 5.00
CA SER A 462 23.36 -7.45 3.86
C SER A 462 22.18 -6.51 4.00
N LEU A 463 21.70 -6.02 2.86
CA LEU A 463 20.42 -5.36 2.74
C LEU A 463 19.31 -6.43 2.76
N ASN A 464 18.48 -6.44 3.80
CA ASN A 464 17.41 -7.41 3.96
C ASN A 464 16.05 -6.73 3.73
N CYS A 465 15.47 -6.93 2.54
CA CYS A 465 14.15 -6.44 2.18
C CYS A 465 13.09 -7.49 2.55
N LEU A 466 12.18 -7.13 3.46
CA LEU A 466 11.04 -7.94 3.84
C LEU A 466 9.78 -7.36 3.21
N LEU A 467 9.19 -8.09 2.25
CA LEU A 467 7.96 -7.72 1.58
C LEU A 467 6.80 -8.49 2.21
N ALA A 468 6.14 -7.85 3.16
CA ALA A 468 5.11 -8.50 3.97
C ALA A 468 3.72 -8.45 3.34
N SER A 469 3.47 -7.50 2.44
CA SER A 469 2.19 -7.26 1.77
C SER A 469 2.30 -7.53 0.27
N GLN A 470 2.29 -8.81 -0.08
CA GLN A 470 2.28 -9.24 -1.47
C GLN A 470 0.92 -9.03 -2.14
N VAL A 471 0.88 -9.08 -3.47
CA VAL A 471 -0.30 -8.88 -4.30
C VAL A 471 -1.56 -9.63 -3.80
N TRP A 472 -1.44 -10.86 -3.34
CA TRP A 472 -2.54 -11.70 -2.85
C TRP A 472 -3.14 -11.30 -1.51
N ARG A 473 -2.52 -10.36 -0.81
CA ARG A 473 -3.02 -9.75 0.45
C ARG A 473 -3.68 -8.41 0.22
N GLN A 474 -3.66 -7.93 -1.02
CA GLN A 474 -4.17 -6.63 -1.41
C GLN A 474 -5.49 -6.75 -2.19
N ASP A 475 -6.23 -7.83 -1.96
CA ASP A 475 -7.53 -8.13 -2.55
C ASP A 475 -8.57 -7.02 -2.36
N HIS A 476 -8.46 -6.26 -1.27
CA HIS A 476 -9.34 -5.16 -0.91
C HIS A 476 -8.85 -3.77 -1.37
N ASN A 477 -7.63 -3.63 -1.83
CA ASN A 477 -7.04 -2.33 -2.21
C ASN A 477 -7.10 -2.03 -3.72
N GLY A 478 -7.36 -3.05 -4.55
CA GLY A 478 -7.39 -2.92 -6.00
C GLY A 478 -6.02 -2.87 -6.67
N PHE A 479 -6.00 -2.60 -7.96
CA PHE A 479 -4.84 -2.80 -8.81
C PHE A 479 -3.59 -1.97 -8.42
N SER A 480 -3.73 -0.78 -7.84
CA SER A 480 -2.59 0.04 -7.42
C SER A 480 -1.72 -0.57 -6.30
N HIS A 481 -2.20 -1.65 -5.66
CA HIS A 481 -1.49 -2.38 -4.62
C HIS A 481 -1.18 -3.82 -5.04
N GLN A 482 -1.48 -4.17 -6.28
CA GLN A 482 -1.33 -5.51 -6.83
C GLN A 482 -0.26 -5.52 -7.94
N GLU A 483 0.95 -5.10 -7.61
CA GLU A 483 2.10 -4.99 -8.51
C GLU A 483 3.23 -5.94 -8.05
N PRO A 484 3.40 -7.10 -8.70
CA PRO A 484 4.46 -8.06 -8.37
C PRO A 484 5.75 -7.83 -9.19
N GLY A 485 5.90 -6.69 -9.83
CA GLY A 485 6.97 -6.42 -10.81
C GLY A 485 8.37 -6.30 -10.20
N PHE A 486 8.49 -5.97 -8.93
CA PHE A 486 9.80 -5.77 -8.29
C PHE A 486 10.73 -6.99 -8.40
N VAL A 487 10.20 -8.20 -8.27
CA VAL A 487 11.02 -9.43 -8.44
C VAL A 487 11.65 -9.51 -9.83
N ALA A 488 10.95 -9.06 -10.87
CA ALA A 488 11.52 -9.01 -12.22
C ALA A 488 12.73 -8.07 -12.29
N HIS A 489 12.69 -6.94 -11.61
CA HIS A 489 13.81 -6.00 -11.48
C HIS A 489 14.97 -6.60 -10.67
N VAL A 490 14.65 -7.34 -9.61
CA VAL A 490 15.64 -7.98 -8.74
C VAL A 490 16.43 -9.06 -9.49
N VAL A 491 15.74 -9.95 -10.21
CA VAL A 491 16.38 -11.08 -10.90
C VAL A 491 17.23 -10.69 -12.12
N ILE A 492 17.14 -9.45 -12.61
CA ILE A 492 18.01 -8.94 -13.67
C ILE A 492 19.33 -8.35 -13.17
N LYS A 493 19.45 -8.11 -11.88
CA LYS A 493 20.67 -7.57 -11.29
C LYS A 493 21.80 -8.61 -11.40
N LYS A 494 23.05 -8.17 -11.28
CA LYS A 494 24.18 -9.10 -11.30
C LYS A 494 24.05 -10.13 -10.18
N ALA A 495 24.38 -11.37 -10.49
CA ALA A 495 24.01 -12.54 -9.70
C ALA A 495 24.58 -12.57 -8.26
N ASP A 496 25.86 -12.21 -8.12
CA ASP A 496 26.59 -12.46 -6.88
C ASP A 496 25.94 -11.85 -5.62
N PRO A 497 25.46 -10.58 -5.62
CA PRO A 497 24.97 -9.98 -4.40
C PRO A 497 23.45 -10.10 -4.18
N VAL A 498 22.68 -10.81 -5.02
CA VAL A 498 21.21 -10.74 -4.94
C VAL A 498 20.57 -12.11 -4.73
N ARG A 499 19.65 -12.20 -3.78
CA ARG A 499 18.85 -13.41 -3.50
C ARG A 499 17.36 -13.04 -3.41
N VAL A 500 16.52 -13.96 -3.88
CA VAL A 500 15.06 -13.88 -3.71
C VAL A 500 14.58 -15.14 -3.00
N CYS A 501 13.90 -14.97 -1.86
CA CYS A 501 13.41 -16.06 -1.03
C CYS A 501 11.88 -15.98 -0.89
N LEU A 502 11.22 -17.11 -1.04
CA LEU A 502 9.78 -17.29 -1.00
C LEU A 502 9.39 -18.30 0.09
N PRO A 503 9.50 -17.96 1.37
CA PRO A 503 9.16 -18.88 2.44
C PRO A 503 7.65 -19.13 2.50
N PRO A 504 7.19 -20.39 2.47
CA PRO A 504 5.76 -20.71 2.39
C PRO A 504 5.03 -20.64 3.73
N GLY A 505 5.75 -20.47 4.83
CA GLY A 505 5.17 -20.44 6.17
C GLY A 505 6.15 -19.91 7.21
N ALA A 506 5.67 -19.74 8.43
CA ALA A 506 6.36 -19.05 9.51
C ALA A 506 7.73 -19.64 9.85
N ASN A 507 7.81 -20.92 10.15
CA ASN A 507 9.10 -21.55 10.52
C ASN A 507 10.12 -21.51 9.38
N CYS A 508 9.66 -21.60 8.12
CA CYS A 508 10.54 -21.42 6.97
C CYS A 508 11.02 -19.98 6.87
N LEU A 509 10.14 -19.01 7.15
CA LEU A 509 10.50 -17.60 7.18
C LEU A 509 11.52 -17.29 8.28
N LEU A 510 11.34 -17.84 9.49
CA LEU A 510 12.31 -17.70 10.58
C LEU A 510 13.70 -18.18 10.15
N SER A 511 13.78 -19.39 9.57
CA SER A 511 15.04 -19.95 9.06
C SER A 511 15.65 -19.13 7.93
N VAL A 512 14.83 -18.59 7.01
CA VAL A 512 15.31 -17.71 5.94
C VAL A 512 15.84 -16.40 6.50
N MET A 513 15.13 -15.78 7.44
CA MET A 513 15.53 -14.50 8.03
C MET A 513 16.81 -14.64 8.85
N GLU A 514 16.97 -15.70 9.64
CA GLU A 514 18.23 -16.00 10.33
C GLU A 514 19.38 -16.07 9.33
N HIS A 515 19.22 -16.84 8.25
CA HIS A 515 20.23 -16.94 7.20
C HIS A 515 20.52 -15.57 6.54
N CYS A 516 19.48 -14.75 6.28
CA CYS A 516 19.65 -13.42 5.72
C CYS A 516 20.42 -12.48 6.67
N GLN A 517 20.16 -12.53 7.96
CA GLN A 517 20.84 -11.71 8.95
C GLN A 517 22.33 -12.04 9.08
N HIS A 518 22.71 -13.31 8.98
CA HIS A 518 24.11 -13.73 8.98
C HIS A 518 24.83 -13.43 7.65
N SER A 519 24.10 -13.13 6.58
CA SER A 519 24.72 -12.88 5.27
C SER A 519 25.39 -11.50 5.23
N GLN A 520 26.43 -11.42 4.40
CA GLN A 520 27.21 -10.20 4.21
C GLN A 520 27.37 -9.94 2.71
N LEU A 521 27.52 -8.68 2.34
CA LEU A 521 27.73 -8.24 0.96
C LEU A 521 26.62 -8.71 -0.01
N CYS A 522 25.42 -8.94 0.52
CA CYS A 522 24.27 -9.43 -0.26
C CYS A 522 23.09 -8.47 -0.14
N VAL A 523 22.17 -8.64 -1.08
CA VAL A 523 20.80 -8.11 -1.00
C VAL A 523 19.85 -9.30 -0.97
N ASN A 524 19.10 -9.44 0.11
CA ASN A 524 18.10 -10.47 0.28
C ASN A 524 16.72 -9.86 0.13
N VAL A 525 15.93 -10.37 -0.79
CA VAL A 525 14.52 -10.01 -0.96
C VAL A 525 13.69 -11.19 -0.50
N VAL A 526 13.00 -11.03 0.62
CA VAL A 526 12.17 -12.05 1.25
C VAL A 526 10.71 -11.66 1.09
N ILE A 527 9.94 -12.47 0.40
CA ILE A 527 8.54 -12.21 0.10
C ILE A 527 7.68 -13.17 0.91
N VAL A 528 6.90 -12.60 1.82
CA VAL A 528 6.11 -13.35 2.77
C VAL A 528 4.75 -13.67 2.20
N GLY A 529 4.40 -14.98 2.12
CA GLY A 529 3.06 -15.38 1.73
C GLY A 529 2.93 -16.84 1.36
N LYS A 530 1.71 -17.35 1.43
CA LYS A 530 1.37 -18.76 1.19
C LYS A 530 0.99 -19.07 -0.25
N HIS A 531 0.57 -18.08 -1.00
CA HIS A 531 0.09 -18.30 -2.36
C HIS A 531 1.25 -18.56 -3.34
N PRO A 532 1.09 -19.51 -4.24
CA PRO A 532 -0.09 -20.36 -4.52
C PRO A 532 -0.04 -21.77 -3.88
N ALA A 533 0.80 -21.99 -2.88
CA ALA A 533 1.02 -23.32 -2.30
C ALA A 533 -0.27 -24.07 -1.87
N PRO A 534 -1.25 -23.47 -1.16
CA PRO A 534 -2.48 -24.17 -0.78
C PRO A 534 -3.29 -24.66 -1.99
N GLN A 535 -3.36 -23.85 -3.05
CA GLN A 535 -4.08 -24.21 -4.28
C GLN A 535 -3.37 -25.36 -5.02
N THR A 536 -2.05 -25.33 -5.02
CA THR A 536 -1.23 -26.41 -5.60
C THR A 536 -1.42 -27.72 -4.86
N LEU A 537 -1.40 -27.71 -3.53
CA LEU A 537 -1.63 -28.92 -2.73
C LEU A 537 -3.04 -29.47 -2.90
N ALA A 538 -4.05 -28.61 -2.95
CA ALA A 538 -5.43 -29.02 -3.22
C ALA A 538 -5.58 -29.61 -4.64
N ALA A 539 -4.89 -29.05 -5.64
CA ALA A 539 -4.85 -29.63 -6.98
C ALA A 539 -4.22 -31.03 -7.00
N VAL A 540 -3.11 -31.21 -6.30
CA VAL A 540 -2.43 -32.52 -6.18
C VAL A 540 -3.34 -33.54 -5.49
N SER A 541 -4.04 -33.15 -4.43
CA SER A 541 -5.02 -34.02 -3.75
C SER A 541 -6.13 -34.46 -4.72
N THR A 542 -6.69 -33.52 -5.49
CA THR A 542 -7.73 -33.81 -6.49
C THR A 542 -7.22 -34.76 -7.59
N VAL A 543 -5.98 -34.58 -8.07
CA VAL A 543 -5.42 -35.49 -9.07
C VAL A 543 -5.21 -36.89 -8.48
N ARG A 544 -4.68 -37.00 -7.27
CA ARG A 544 -4.49 -38.29 -6.58
C ARG A 544 -5.78 -39.03 -6.37
N GLU A 545 -6.87 -38.34 -6.08
CA GLU A 545 -8.19 -38.90 -5.86
C GLU A 545 -8.84 -39.43 -7.15
N HIS A 546 -8.74 -38.66 -8.23
CA HIS A 546 -9.51 -38.92 -9.46
C HIS A 546 -8.68 -39.57 -10.58
N LEU A 547 -7.38 -39.44 -10.55
CA LEU A 547 -6.41 -39.93 -11.53
C LEU A 547 -5.20 -40.55 -10.82
N PRO A 548 -5.39 -41.61 -10.02
CA PRO A 548 -4.34 -42.20 -9.18
C PRO A 548 -3.16 -42.79 -9.96
N GLU A 549 -3.32 -43.03 -11.25
CA GLU A 549 -2.28 -43.49 -12.18
C GLU A 549 -1.22 -42.39 -12.45
N ILE A 550 -1.58 -41.09 -12.25
CA ILE A 550 -0.65 -40.00 -12.46
C ILE A 550 0.22 -39.80 -11.23
N ARG A 551 1.52 -39.99 -11.40
CA ARG A 551 2.52 -39.74 -10.35
C ARG A 551 2.95 -38.28 -10.36
N ILE A 552 2.69 -37.55 -9.27
CA ILE A 552 3.05 -36.15 -9.09
C ILE A 552 4.11 -36.01 -8.00
N ARG A 553 5.19 -35.29 -8.31
CA ARG A 553 6.15 -34.80 -7.33
C ARG A 553 5.88 -33.32 -7.08
N VAL A 554 5.68 -32.95 -5.84
CA VAL A 554 5.58 -31.54 -5.43
C VAL A 554 6.94 -31.06 -4.95
N VAL A 555 7.37 -29.92 -5.45
CA VAL A 555 8.63 -29.27 -5.05
C VAL A 555 8.30 -27.85 -4.59
N ASN A 556 8.60 -27.55 -3.34
CA ASN A 556 8.54 -26.18 -2.85
C ASN A 556 9.91 -25.52 -3.03
N LEU A 557 9.93 -24.41 -3.76
CA LEU A 557 11.14 -23.67 -4.06
C LEU A 557 11.24 -22.40 -3.22
N VAL A 558 11.96 -22.45 -2.12
CA VAL A 558 12.15 -21.30 -1.23
C VAL A 558 13.11 -20.27 -1.85
N GLY A 559 14.25 -20.71 -2.37
CA GLY A 559 15.23 -19.82 -3.01
C GLY A 559 15.03 -19.78 -4.53
N LEU A 560 14.48 -18.67 -5.04
CA LEU A 560 14.13 -18.54 -6.47
C LEU A 560 15.33 -18.63 -7.39
N MET A 561 16.50 -18.13 -6.96
CA MET A 561 17.73 -18.14 -7.75
C MET A 561 18.30 -19.55 -7.99
N ARG A 562 17.82 -20.58 -7.28
CA ARG A 562 18.17 -21.98 -7.55
C ARG A 562 17.71 -22.49 -8.92
N LEU A 563 16.77 -21.80 -9.55
CA LEU A 563 16.34 -22.11 -10.92
C LEU A 563 17.44 -21.84 -11.95
N GLN A 564 18.30 -20.85 -11.70
CA GLN A 564 19.43 -20.55 -12.58
C GLN A 564 20.52 -21.63 -12.50
N PRO A 565 21.33 -21.81 -13.56
CA PRO A 565 22.55 -22.63 -13.49
C PRO A 565 23.59 -22.00 -12.55
N GLU A 566 24.47 -22.82 -11.99
CA GLU A 566 25.62 -22.34 -11.19
C GLU A 566 26.52 -21.37 -11.91
N THR A 567 26.54 -21.45 -13.26
CA THR A 567 27.29 -20.53 -14.13
C THR A 567 26.70 -19.14 -14.22
N GLU A 568 25.43 -18.98 -13.86
CA GLU A 568 24.73 -17.70 -13.91
C GLU A 568 24.51 -17.10 -12.50
N HIS A 569 24.45 -17.94 -11.47
CA HIS A 569 24.21 -17.50 -10.11
C HIS A 569 24.90 -18.41 -9.09
N PRO A 570 25.60 -17.87 -8.05
CA PRO A 570 26.32 -18.68 -7.05
C PRO A 570 25.42 -19.67 -6.30
N HIS A 571 24.11 -19.33 -6.12
CA HIS A 571 23.13 -20.21 -5.51
C HIS A 571 22.36 -21.05 -6.53
N GLY A 572 22.71 -20.98 -7.81
CA GLY A 572 22.12 -21.78 -8.87
C GLY A 572 22.38 -23.27 -8.66
N LEU A 573 21.43 -24.11 -9.03
CA LEU A 573 21.64 -25.55 -8.96
C LEU A 573 22.54 -26.01 -10.09
N GLN A 574 23.43 -26.95 -9.79
CA GLN A 574 24.13 -27.74 -10.85
C GLN A 574 23.10 -28.47 -11.71
N ASP A 575 23.34 -28.60 -12.97
CA ASP A 575 22.42 -29.27 -13.91
C ASP A 575 22.03 -30.68 -13.45
N ARG A 576 22.96 -31.43 -12.88
CA ARG A 576 22.68 -32.75 -12.29
C ARG A 576 21.63 -32.66 -11.19
N ASN A 577 21.77 -31.72 -10.28
CA ASN A 577 20.85 -31.53 -9.16
C ASN A 577 19.49 -30.95 -9.61
N PHE A 578 19.53 -30.06 -10.59
CA PHE A 578 18.31 -29.53 -11.20
C PHE A 578 17.49 -30.66 -11.84
N HIS A 579 18.15 -31.53 -12.64
CA HIS A 579 17.44 -32.66 -13.25
C HIS A 579 17.01 -33.75 -12.26
N LYS A 580 17.73 -33.92 -11.15
CA LYS A 580 17.27 -34.79 -10.05
C LYS A 580 16.00 -34.28 -9.40
N THR A 581 15.86 -32.96 -9.27
CA THR A 581 14.70 -32.30 -8.64
C THR A 581 13.51 -32.21 -9.60
N PHE A 582 13.71 -31.67 -10.81
CA PHE A 582 12.65 -31.34 -11.75
C PHE A 582 12.44 -32.38 -12.87
N ASN A 583 13.22 -33.44 -12.89
CA ASN A 583 13.23 -34.47 -13.91
C ASN A 583 13.51 -33.97 -15.34
N ARG A 584 14.36 -34.68 -16.06
CA ARG A 584 14.85 -34.26 -17.40
C ARG A 584 13.78 -34.36 -18.51
N ASN A 585 12.83 -35.31 -18.37
CA ASN A 585 11.92 -35.69 -19.45
C ASN A 585 10.43 -35.53 -19.07
N LYS A 586 10.11 -34.86 -17.97
CA LYS A 586 8.73 -34.65 -17.51
C LYS A 586 8.37 -33.17 -17.55
N SER A 587 7.11 -32.88 -17.79
CA SER A 587 6.58 -31.53 -17.71
C SER A 587 6.59 -31.03 -16.26
N VAL A 588 6.89 -29.76 -16.10
CA VAL A 588 6.86 -29.05 -14.83
C VAL A 588 5.79 -27.96 -14.91
N ILE A 589 4.82 -28.00 -14.02
CA ILE A 589 3.88 -26.89 -13.82
C ILE A 589 4.42 -26.09 -12.65
N PHE A 590 4.76 -24.84 -12.93
CA PHE A 590 5.29 -23.92 -11.93
C PHE A 590 4.20 -22.93 -11.51
N SER A 591 3.68 -23.11 -10.32
CA SER A 591 2.71 -22.20 -9.75
C SER A 591 3.45 -21.09 -9.01
N PHE A 592 3.41 -19.87 -9.54
CA PHE A 592 4.16 -18.73 -9.05
C PHE A 592 3.23 -17.59 -8.60
N TYR A 593 3.57 -16.90 -7.53
CA TYR A 593 2.72 -15.83 -7.02
C TYR A 593 2.75 -14.57 -7.91
N GLY A 594 3.85 -14.32 -8.58
CA GLY A 594 4.10 -13.16 -9.44
C GLY A 594 4.07 -13.48 -10.94
N CYS A 595 4.71 -12.65 -11.75
CA CYS A 595 4.68 -12.77 -13.21
C CYS A 595 5.37 -14.06 -13.72
N PRO A 596 4.70 -14.90 -14.51
CA PRO A 596 5.24 -16.15 -15.06
C PRO A 596 6.54 -15.98 -15.86
N TRP A 597 6.68 -14.82 -16.51
CA TRP A 597 7.86 -14.50 -17.30
C TRP A 597 9.16 -14.56 -16.48
N VAL A 598 9.10 -14.21 -15.21
CA VAL A 598 10.25 -14.30 -14.29
C VAL A 598 10.80 -15.74 -14.23
N ILE A 599 9.89 -16.72 -14.13
CA ILE A 599 10.26 -18.13 -14.06
C ILE A 599 10.91 -18.58 -15.38
N HIS A 600 10.31 -18.25 -16.53
CA HIS A 600 10.87 -18.56 -17.83
C HIS A 600 12.25 -17.94 -18.01
N ARG A 601 12.46 -16.71 -17.54
CA ARG A 601 13.77 -16.05 -17.56
C ARG A 601 14.81 -16.76 -16.71
N LEU A 602 14.44 -17.25 -15.53
CA LEU A 602 15.37 -17.95 -14.64
C LEU A 602 15.79 -19.33 -15.16
N VAL A 603 14.94 -19.98 -15.95
CA VAL A 603 15.21 -21.32 -16.49
C VAL A 603 15.65 -21.34 -17.95
N TYR A 604 15.71 -20.20 -18.66
CA TYR A 604 15.92 -20.16 -20.10
C TYR A 604 17.21 -20.84 -20.57
N ARG A 605 18.26 -20.89 -19.75
CA ARG A 605 19.51 -21.61 -20.02
C ARG A 605 19.50 -23.08 -19.63
N ARG A 606 18.43 -23.56 -18.99
CA ARG A 606 18.30 -24.97 -18.63
C ARG A 606 17.95 -25.81 -19.83
N PHE A 607 18.54 -26.96 -19.90
CA PHE A 607 18.20 -27.94 -20.95
C PHE A 607 16.69 -28.30 -20.84
N LYS A 608 15.97 -28.26 -21.96
CA LYS A 608 14.51 -28.47 -22.01
C LYS A 608 13.68 -27.50 -21.15
N HIS A 609 14.09 -26.26 -21.04
CA HIS A 609 13.33 -25.19 -20.36
C HIS A 609 11.88 -25.06 -20.88
N HIS A 610 11.62 -25.44 -22.14
CA HIS A 610 10.28 -25.47 -22.74
C HIS A 610 9.31 -26.46 -22.06
N ASN A 611 9.81 -27.41 -21.26
CA ASN A 611 8.96 -28.30 -20.47
C ASN A 611 8.39 -27.62 -19.19
N VAL A 612 8.86 -26.42 -18.86
CA VAL A 612 8.37 -25.64 -17.73
C VAL A 612 7.23 -24.75 -18.20
N ASP A 613 6.06 -24.94 -17.62
CA ASP A 613 4.89 -24.11 -17.80
C ASP A 613 4.66 -23.32 -16.52
N ALA A 614 4.86 -22.02 -16.59
CA ALA A 614 4.69 -21.14 -15.45
C ALA A 614 3.31 -20.50 -15.48
N CYS A 615 2.58 -20.66 -14.38
CA CYS A 615 1.32 -19.98 -14.11
C CYS A 615 1.56 -18.93 -13.04
N GLY A 616 0.98 -17.74 -13.20
CA GLY A 616 1.22 -16.65 -12.26
C GLY A 616 0.37 -15.41 -12.52
N ASP A 617 0.63 -14.38 -11.76
CA ASP A 617 -0.02 -13.08 -11.90
C ASP A 617 0.45 -12.35 -13.17
N LYS A 618 -0.50 -11.68 -13.84
CA LYS A 618 -0.28 -10.84 -15.03
C LYS A 618 -0.67 -9.38 -14.81
N GLU A 619 -0.72 -8.96 -13.55
CA GLU A 619 -0.99 -7.55 -13.24
C GLU A 619 -2.41 -7.05 -13.62
N ASP A 620 -3.37 -7.96 -13.71
CA ASP A 620 -4.75 -7.62 -14.07
C ASP A 620 -5.55 -7.01 -12.91
N GLY A 621 -4.96 -6.51 -11.89
CA GLY A 621 -5.50 -6.02 -10.63
C GLY A 621 -7.02 -5.99 -10.48
N THR A 622 -7.55 -6.50 -9.38
CA THR A 622 -9.00 -6.56 -9.16
C THR A 622 -9.36 -6.50 -7.69
N LEU A 623 -10.61 -6.15 -7.42
CA LEU A 623 -11.25 -6.30 -6.11
C LEU A 623 -12.04 -7.60 -6.11
N THR A 624 -11.52 -8.62 -5.45
CA THR A 624 -12.20 -9.91 -5.34
C THR A 624 -11.58 -10.73 -4.23
N PRO A 625 -12.31 -11.67 -3.59
CA PRO A 625 -11.72 -12.56 -2.60
C PRO A 625 -10.54 -13.36 -3.16
N PRO A 626 -9.62 -13.81 -2.28
CA PRO A 626 -8.37 -14.44 -2.69
C PRO A 626 -8.53 -15.65 -3.62
N PHE A 627 -9.58 -16.44 -3.45
CA PHE A 627 -9.82 -17.58 -4.33
C PHE A 627 -10.27 -17.15 -5.74
N ASP A 628 -11.16 -16.17 -5.86
CA ASP A 628 -11.57 -15.69 -7.19
C ASP A 628 -10.42 -14.99 -7.91
N MET A 629 -9.55 -14.31 -7.16
CA MET A 629 -8.29 -13.81 -7.70
C MET A 629 -7.44 -14.96 -8.26
N ALA A 630 -7.30 -16.08 -7.54
CA ALA A 630 -6.60 -17.26 -8.04
C ALA A 630 -7.26 -17.82 -9.30
N VAL A 631 -8.60 -17.81 -9.40
CA VAL A 631 -9.33 -18.24 -10.61
C VAL A 631 -9.03 -17.31 -11.80
N LEU A 632 -9.05 -16.01 -11.60
CA LEU A 632 -8.73 -15.02 -12.64
C LEU A 632 -7.30 -15.19 -13.17
N LYS A 633 -6.36 -15.45 -12.27
CA LYS A 633 -4.94 -15.66 -12.59
C LYS A 633 -4.62 -17.11 -13.03
N LYS A 634 -5.59 -18.00 -13.09
CA LYS A 634 -5.44 -19.44 -13.42
C LYS A 634 -4.50 -20.20 -12.49
N LEU A 635 -4.44 -19.78 -11.23
CA LEU A 635 -3.64 -20.37 -10.16
C LEU A 635 -4.47 -21.19 -9.17
N ASP A 636 -5.78 -21.25 -9.36
CA ASP A 636 -6.67 -22.05 -8.54
C ASP A 636 -6.50 -23.55 -8.80
N ARG A 637 -6.92 -24.35 -7.83
CA ARG A 637 -6.83 -25.81 -7.87
C ARG A 637 -7.45 -26.44 -9.11
N PHE A 638 -8.52 -25.88 -9.65
CA PHE A 638 -9.22 -26.43 -10.80
C PHE A 638 -8.48 -26.18 -12.10
N HIS A 639 -7.88 -25.00 -12.28
CA HIS A 639 -7.03 -24.70 -13.43
C HIS A 639 -5.74 -25.54 -13.38
N LEU A 640 -5.12 -25.68 -12.19
CA LEU A 640 -3.91 -26.48 -12.04
C LEU A 640 -4.16 -27.96 -12.38
N VAL A 641 -5.28 -28.54 -11.96
CA VAL A 641 -5.67 -29.92 -12.36
C VAL A 641 -5.90 -29.99 -13.87
N THR A 642 -6.57 -28.99 -14.45
CA THR A 642 -6.78 -28.92 -15.91
C THR A 642 -5.44 -28.90 -16.64
N ASN A 643 -4.48 -28.11 -16.16
CA ASN A 643 -3.14 -28.06 -16.73
C ASN A 643 -2.40 -29.42 -16.66
N VAL A 644 -2.65 -30.20 -15.63
CA VAL A 644 -2.11 -31.59 -15.55
C VAL A 644 -2.73 -32.47 -16.63
N ILE A 645 -4.06 -32.41 -16.80
CA ILE A 645 -4.80 -33.23 -17.77
C ILE A 645 -4.41 -32.86 -19.21
N ASP A 646 -4.18 -31.58 -19.51
CA ASP A 646 -3.84 -31.08 -20.85
C ASP A 646 -2.41 -31.45 -21.31
N ARG A 647 -1.62 -32.03 -20.42
CA ARG A 647 -0.29 -32.54 -20.78
C ARG A 647 -0.43 -33.85 -21.58
N PRO A 648 0.55 -34.20 -22.42
CA PRO A 648 0.53 -35.45 -23.16
C PRO A 648 0.74 -36.65 -22.23
N LEU A 649 -0.14 -36.76 -21.28
CA LEU A 649 -0.37 -37.96 -20.49
C LEU A 649 -1.48 -38.72 -21.19
N GLN A 650 -1.37 -40.03 -21.33
CA GLN A 650 -2.47 -40.88 -21.80
C GLN A 650 -3.64 -40.80 -20.80
N THR A 651 -4.31 -39.66 -20.75
CA THR A 651 -5.51 -39.51 -19.94
C THR A 651 -6.69 -39.87 -20.85
N ASP A 652 -7.25 -41.05 -20.58
CA ASP A 652 -8.47 -41.58 -21.19
C ASP A 652 -9.68 -40.64 -20.95
N ASP A 653 -10.85 -41.07 -21.35
CA ASP A 653 -12.14 -40.37 -21.16
C ASP A 653 -12.39 -39.86 -19.72
N LYS A 654 -11.75 -40.48 -18.71
CA LYS A 654 -11.80 -40.05 -17.32
C LYS A 654 -11.23 -38.65 -17.11
N GLY A 655 -10.10 -38.33 -17.74
CA GLY A 655 -9.49 -37.00 -17.67
C GLY A 655 -10.39 -35.92 -18.27
N LEU A 656 -11.00 -36.20 -19.43
CA LEU A 656 -11.95 -35.30 -20.10
C LEU A 656 -13.21 -35.08 -19.26
N ALA A 657 -13.75 -36.14 -18.65
CA ALA A 657 -14.91 -36.06 -17.76
C ALA A 657 -14.59 -35.22 -16.51
N LEU A 658 -13.43 -35.44 -15.90
CA LEU A 658 -12.96 -34.63 -14.77
C LEU A 658 -12.82 -33.15 -15.16
N LYS A 659 -12.23 -32.85 -16.32
CA LYS A 659 -12.07 -31.48 -16.81
C LYS A 659 -13.40 -30.75 -16.97
N ARG A 660 -14.45 -31.41 -17.50
CA ARG A 660 -15.80 -30.84 -17.59
C ARG A 660 -16.37 -30.53 -16.22
N ARG A 661 -16.31 -31.48 -15.28
CA ARG A 661 -16.77 -31.32 -13.91
C ARG A 661 -16.07 -30.18 -13.18
N LEU A 662 -14.75 -30.03 -13.36
CA LEU A 662 -13.97 -28.96 -12.75
C LEU A 662 -14.33 -27.58 -13.32
N LYS A 663 -14.69 -27.52 -14.61
CA LYS A 663 -15.19 -26.30 -15.23
C LYS A 663 -16.52 -25.83 -14.62
N GLU A 664 -17.42 -26.75 -14.34
CA GLU A 664 -18.67 -26.48 -13.62
C GLU A 664 -18.43 -26.04 -12.18
N LYS A 665 -17.65 -26.81 -11.43
CA LYS A 665 -17.26 -26.48 -10.04
C LYS A 665 -16.57 -25.12 -9.89
N ARG A 666 -15.98 -24.58 -10.91
CA ARG A 666 -15.35 -23.25 -10.89
C ARG A 666 -16.37 -22.12 -11.02
N MET A 667 -17.54 -22.38 -11.57
CA MET A 667 -18.59 -21.39 -11.71
C MET A 667 -19.39 -21.16 -10.42
N GLU A 668 -19.53 -22.17 -9.59
CA GLU A 668 -20.31 -22.12 -8.34
C GLU A 668 -19.75 -21.08 -7.34
N PRO A 669 -18.45 -21.06 -7.03
CA PRO A 669 -17.88 -20.06 -6.13
C PRO A 669 -18.06 -18.63 -6.64
N ARG A 670 -17.96 -18.40 -7.94
CA ARG A 670 -18.14 -17.08 -8.52
C ARG A 670 -19.55 -16.52 -8.34
N GLN A 671 -20.56 -17.35 -8.40
CA GLN A 671 -21.93 -16.93 -8.10
C GLN A 671 -22.09 -16.58 -6.62
N TYR A 672 -21.53 -17.40 -5.73
CA TYR A 672 -21.53 -17.16 -4.29
C TYR A 672 -20.79 -15.84 -3.94
N ILE A 673 -19.61 -15.62 -4.52
CA ILE A 673 -18.79 -14.43 -4.31
C ILE A 673 -19.52 -13.16 -4.78
N ARG A 674 -20.21 -13.23 -5.94
CA ARG A 674 -21.01 -12.10 -6.45
C ARG A 674 -22.17 -11.72 -5.53
N LEU A 675 -22.71 -12.66 -4.78
CA LEU A 675 -23.81 -12.44 -3.86
C LEU A 675 -23.35 -11.98 -2.47
N LEU A 676 -22.28 -12.55 -1.96
CA LEU A 676 -21.87 -12.41 -0.56
C LEU A 676 -20.52 -11.70 -0.36
N GLY A 677 -19.73 -11.51 -1.42
CA GLY A 677 -18.44 -10.80 -1.37
C GLY A 677 -17.32 -11.55 -0.63
N GLN A 678 -17.45 -12.85 -0.42
CA GLN A 678 -16.48 -13.68 0.28
C GLN A 678 -16.36 -15.06 -0.36
N ASP A 679 -15.24 -15.74 -0.14
CA ASP A 679 -15.04 -17.11 -0.61
C ASP A 679 -16.01 -18.10 0.03
N THR A 680 -16.33 -19.18 -0.68
CA THR A 680 -17.24 -20.19 -0.16
C THR A 680 -16.65 -20.90 1.05
N PRO A 681 -17.48 -21.33 2.04
CA PRO A 681 -17.00 -22.09 3.20
C PRO A 681 -16.21 -23.35 2.85
N GLU A 682 -16.54 -24.02 1.74
CA GLU A 682 -15.81 -25.19 1.26
C GLU A 682 -14.38 -24.84 0.83
N ILE A 683 -14.21 -23.73 0.13
CA ILE A 683 -12.89 -23.24 -0.29
C ILE A 683 -12.05 -22.83 0.91
N CYS A 684 -12.67 -22.14 1.88
CA CYS A 684 -12.00 -21.74 3.11
C CYS A 684 -11.57 -22.93 3.98
N LYS A 685 -12.36 -24.02 4.01
CA LYS A 685 -12.07 -25.25 4.76
C LYS A 685 -11.09 -26.18 4.05
N CYS A 686 -11.03 -26.18 2.74
CA CYS A 686 -10.10 -26.97 1.94
C CYS A 686 -8.70 -26.37 1.88
N ALA A 687 -8.05 -26.14 2.99
CA ALA A 687 -6.61 -26.10 3.05
C ALA A 687 -6.13 -27.53 2.77
N GLY A 688 -5.53 -27.76 1.59
CA GLY A 688 -5.19 -29.09 1.12
C GLY A 688 -4.38 -29.89 2.13
N HIS A 689 -5.00 -30.90 2.72
CA HIS A 689 -4.30 -31.88 3.54
C HIS A 689 -3.76 -32.98 2.63
N PRO A 690 -2.45 -33.18 2.53
CA PRO A 690 -1.94 -34.47 2.10
C PRO A 690 -2.29 -35.46 3.22
N ARG A 691 -3.08 -36.49 2.93
CA ARG A 691 -3.18 -37.63 3.87
C ARG A 691 -1.76 -38.17 4.06
N PRO A 692 -1.32 -38.45 5.31
CA PRO A 692 -0.06 -39.10 5.52
C PRO A 692 -0.11 -40.43 4.74
N GLU A 693 0.92 -40.70 3.96
CA GLU A 693 1.08 -41.96 3.31
C GLU A 693 1.19 -42.99 4.44
N THR A 694 0.18 -43.82 4.57
CA THR A 694 0.32 -45.07 5.31
C THR A 694 1.42 -45.85 4.60
N THR A 695 2.52 -46.04 5.28
CA THR A 695 3.73 -46.80 4.89
C THR A 695 3.39 -48.15 4.25
#